data_544e8070cd5e2d535ceba7bd204d4ad1
#
_entry.id   544e8070cd5e2d535ceba7bd204d4ad1
#
_cell.length_a   1.000
_cell.length_b   1.000
_cell.length_c   1.000
_cell.angle_alpha   90.00
_cell.angle_beta   90.00
_cell.angle_gamma   90.00
#
_symmetry.space_group_name_H-M   'P 1'
#
loop_
_entity.id
_entity.type
_entity.pdbx_description
1 polymer ?
#
loop_
_entity_poly.entity_id
_entity_poly.type
_entity_poly.pdbx_seq_one_letter_code
_entity_poly.pdbx_strand_id
1 'polypeptide(L)'
;MTTSSANKILFIIHGSLYTLALTLIWWALLPATAQAYVDPSVMTYTIQALAAVVVALSAVLGVAFRRSRKVLFRLLKIDENANKIVEGKVHKVDAKGAEAANAQMKEILAAEAIRLKEQKEGTLKPKGRVGVAFLISLFTVFTILVVAPLELVASNAKDLSFSLNDVAGPVLLSGLLLTLLSTAALSLLRKRVFNVAVAFVGAIGVASYVQAVFLNGGMPLADGHEVIWSNFTSQMIVSGLIWLAIIAAAMTFSLLKARQLRTGLLVTATALIIVQAVGVASLWGPAVSAFTDVNTRESQQIYATRDGLFNVSSKKNVVVFVLDTTDTAFVQQLYNEYPETFTHMTGFTWYRNSVGSMIPTRYGIPSLVFENRLQPGQSFGDFVNGWADNSHYLDDINKLGYSVGLYTDNFNSIYTDYMHNRTINYPELRGRGSENQLNVLGALRILYKTAFCRDMPWVIKPRFWYYTEDLNMRMMRKFTYDEVDMSSQRYNEDDLKYYQELQHYGLSVHDENDTGSFRFIHLMGSHGPFILNRNLEHPKDPSEENEIEQTRGAWKIVDAYIEELKRLGLYENTSIIVTADHGRWYLTPNDITETSAPAIFYKPAGQSAEAAAQPMQVSDAPVWHYDILAQTLKDMGADPQMLSRYTTPLDESYEGETRPRYYIETITENNRDAELREFVINGDATDFTTWSLTGNNWRLTSDK
;
A
#
# COMPACT_ATOMS: atom_id res chain seq x y z
N MET A 1 -45.92 -20.14 -42.77
CA MET A 1 -45.56 -19.45 -41.49
C MET A 1 -45.39 -17.96 -41.79
N THR A 2 -46.12 -17.10 -41.10
CA THR A 2 -45.96 -15.65 -41.31
C THR A 2 -44.66 -15.17 -40.65
N THR A 3 -44.05 -14.12 -41.17
CA THR A 3 -42.84 -13.48 -40.62
C THR A 3 -42.99 -13.14 -39.12
N SER A 4 -44.21 -12.84 -38.68
CA SER A 4 -44.56 -12.58 -37.27
C SER A 4 -44.39 -13.81 -36.36
N SER A 5 -44.81 -15.00 -36.85
CA SER A 5 -44.72 -16.26 -36.10
C SER A 5 -43.25 -16.73 -35.98
N ALA A 6 -42.46 -16.60 -37.03
CA ALA A 6 -41.03 -16.92 -37.02
C ALA A 6 -40.22 -15.99 -36.09
N ASN A 7 -40.54 -14.71 -36.01
CA ASN A 7 -39.92 -13.75 -35.10
C ASN A 7 -40.30 -14.03 -33.64
N LYS A 8 -41.53 -14.48 -33.34
CA LYS A 8 -41.95 -14.88 -32.01
C LYS A 8 -41.21 -16.16 -31.55
N ILE A 9 -41.08 -17.15 -32.42
CA ILE A 9 -40.32 -18.39 -32.10
C ILE A 9 -38.84 -18.07 -31.87
N LEU A 10 -38.24 -17.23 -32.70
CA LEU A 10 -36.85 -16.76 -32.52
C LEU A 10 -36.68 -15.93 -31.25
N PHE A 11 -37.66 -15.13 -30.86
CA PHE A 11 -37.64 -14.39 -29.59
C PHE A 11 -37.71 -15.33 -28.37
N ILE A 12 -38.55 -16.38 -28.44
CA ILE A 12 -38.67 -17.40 -27.38
C ILE A 12 -37.36 -18.20 -27.28
N ILE A 13 -36.80 -18.65 -28.41
CA ILE A 13 -35.50 -19.37 -28.41
C ILE A 13 -34.37 -18.48 -27.85
N HIS A 14 -34.38 -17.20 -28.20
CA HIS A 14 -33.41 -16.23 -27.67
C HIS A 14 -33.57 -16.04 -26.15
N GLY A 15 -34.80 -15.83 -25.70
CA GLY A 15 -35.13 -15.73 -24.28
C GLY A 15 -34.70 -16.97 -23.52
N SER A 16 -34.98 -18.16 -24.05
CA SER A 16 -34.60 -19.42 -23.43
C SER A 16 -33.07 -19.61 -23.38
N LEU A 17 -32.33 -19.23 -24.41
CA LEU A 17 -30.87 -19.27 -24.44
C LEU A 17 -30.23 -18.25 -23.47
N TYR A 18 -30.80 -17.05 -23.35
CA TYR A 18 -30.40 -16.05 -22.38
C TYR A 18 -30.67 -16.53 -20.94
N THR A 19 -31.85 -17.11 -20.69
CA THR A 19 -32.23 -17.68 -19.39
C THR A 19 -31.28 -18.83 -19.02
N LEU A 20 -30.98 -19.73 -19.96
CA LEU A 20 -30.04 -20.83 -19.74
C LEU A 20 -28.61 -20.31 -19.48
N ALA A 21 -28.16 -19.32 -20.23
CA ALA A 21 -26.84 -18.71 -20.00
C ALA A 21 -26.78 -18.01 -18.64
N LEU A 22 -27.80 -17.26 -18.24
CA LEU A 22 -27.91 -16.64 -16.93
C LEU A 22 -27.99 -17.68 -15.80
N THR A 23 -28.70 -18.78 -16.01
CA THR A 23 -28.80 -19.87 -15.03
C THR A 23 -27.45 -20.59 -14.86
N LEU A 24 -26.71 -20.82 -15.96
CA LEU A 24 -25.37 -21.39 -15.92
C LEU A 24 -24.36 -20.45 -15.26
N ILE A 25 -24.49 -19.13 -15.50
CA ILE A 25 -23.70 -18.12 -14.81
C ILE A 25 -24.04 -18.09 -13.31
N TRP A 26 -25.32 -18.15 -12.98
CA TRP A 26 -25.79 -18.22 -11.58
C TRP A 26 -25.28 -19.49 -10.87
N TRP A 27 -25.31 -20.62 -11.57
CA TRP A 27 -24.80 -21.89 -11.04
C TRP A 27 -23.28 -21.91 -10.88
N ALA A 28 -22.53 -21.24 -11.78
CA ALA A 28 -21.09 -21.05 -11.66
C ALA A 28 -20.69 -20.03 -10.58
N LEU A 29 -21.62 -19.16 -10.17
CA LEU A 29 -21.43 -18.17 -9.10
C LEU A 29 -21.90 -18.65 -7.73
N LEU A 30 -22.56 -19.83 -7.63
CA LEU A 30 -22.86 -20.44 -6.34
C LEU A 30 -21.53 -20.91 -5.72
N PRO A 31 -21.17 -20.44 -4.53
CA PRO A 31 -19.95 -20.89 -3.88
C PRO A 31 -20.07 -22.38 -3.60
N ALA A 32 -19.28 -23.20 -4.27
CA ALA A 32 -18.92 -24.48 -3.73
C ALA A 32 -18.28 -24.18 -2.37
N THR A 33 -18.78 -24.82 -1.32
CA THR A 33 -18.23 -24.75 0.03
C THR A 33 -16.83 -25.38 0.04
N ALA A 34 -15.86 -24.70 -0.53
CA ALA A 34 -14.45 -24.98 -0.36
C ALA A 34 -13.96 -24.00 0.72
N GLN A 35 -13.72 -24.53 1.90
CA GLN A 35 -12.96 -23.88 2.96
C GLN A 35 -11.48 -23.78 2.53
N ALA A 36 -11.22 -22.95 1.52
CA ALA A 36 -9.88 -22.47 1.23
C ALA A 36 -9.95 -20.96 1.32
N TYR A 37 -9.10 -20.36 2.13
CA TYR A 37 -8.91 -18.92 2.20
C TYR A 37 -8.42 -18.45 0.82
N VAL A 38 -9.36 -17.98 0.01
CA VAL A 38 -9.05 -17.38 -1.29
C VAL A 38 -9.03 -15.89 -1.04
N ASP A 39 -7.87 -15.27 -1.29
CA ASP A 39 -7.69 -13.82 -1.27
C ASP A 39 -8.86 -13.17 -2.04
N PRO A 40 -9.61 -12.23 -1.44
CA PRO A 40 -10.75 -11.57 -2.09
C PRO A 40 -10.40 -10.92 -3.44
N SER A 41 -9.15 -10.48 -3.61
CA SER A 41 -8.65 -9.92 -4.87
C SER A 41 -8.62 -10.97 -5.99
N VAL A 42 -8.16 -12.19 -5.70
CA VAL A 42 -8.12 -13.30 -6.67
C VAL A 42 -9.52 -13.71 -7.08
N MET A 43 -10.48 -13.71 -6.16
CA MET A 43 -11.88 -14.03 -6.47
C MET A 43 -12.51 -12.96 -7.37
N THR A 44 -12.21 -11.69 -7.15
CA THR A 44 -12.66 -10.58 -8.00
C THR A 44 -12.10 -10.69 -9.41
N TYR A 45 -10.81 -10.98 -9.56
CA TYR A 45 -10.18 -11.19 -10.87
C TYR A 45 -10.74 -12.40 -11.60
N THR A 46 -11.03 -13.48 -10.89
CA THR A 46 -11.63 -14.69 -11.47
C THR A 46 -13.05 -14.40 -12.00
N ILE A 47 -13.87 -13.68 -11.24
CA ILE A 47 -15.21 -13.25 -11.66
C ILE A 47 -15.13 -12.32 -12.86
N GLN A 48 -14.22 -11.35 -12.86
CA GLN A 48 -14.04 -10.42 -13.98
C GLN A 48 -13.51 -11.12 -15.24
N ALA A 49 -12.59 -12.06 -15.10
CA ALA A 49 -12.10 -12.86 -16.23
C ALA A 49 -13.20 -13.75 -16.83
N LEU A 50 -13.99 -14.43 -16.00
CA LEU A 50 -15.15 -15.22 -16.43
C LEU A 50 -16.19 -14.34 -17.14
N ALA A 51 -16.49 -13.18 -16.60
CA ALA A 51 -17.41 -12.22 -17.22
C ALA A 51 -16.90 -11.69 -18.56
N ALA A 52 -15.60 -11.43 -18.71
CA ALA A 52 -14.97 -11.06 -19.97
C ALA A 52 -15.11 -12.17 -21.03
N VAL A 53 -14.93 -13.43 -20.64
CA VAL A 53 -15.13 -14.60 -21.52
C VAL A 53 -16.60 -14.70 -21.95
N VAL A 54 -17.56 -14.50 -21.05
CA VAL A 54 -19.00 -14.51 -21.36
C VAL A 54 -19.36 -13.40 -22.34
N VAL A 55 -18.81 -12.20 -22.17
CA VAL A 55 -19.01 -11.08 -23.10
C VAL A 55 -18.44 -11.40 -24.48
N ALA A 56 -17.24 -11.94 -24.55
CA ALA A 56 -16.63 -12.36 -25.82
C ALA A 56 -17.43 -13.47 -26.51
N LEU A 57 -17.89 -14.47 -25.76
CA LEU A 57 -18.77 -15.53 -26.29
C LEU A 57 -20.12 -14.99 -26.75
N SER A 58 -20.71 -14.02 -26.03
CA SER A 58 -21.97 -13.37 -26.43
C SER A 58 -21.83 -12.60 -27.75
N ALA A 59 -20.69 -11.94 -27.98
CA ALA A 59 -20.39 -11.27 -29.24
C ALA A 59 -20.25 -12.27 -30.41
N VAL A 60 -19.53 -13.38 -30.19
CA VAL A 60 -19.37 -14.46 -31.19
C VAL A 60 -20.70 -15.12 -31.47
N LEU A 61 -21.51 -15.42 -30.45
CA LEU A 61 -22.85 -15.98 -30.59
C LEU A 61 -23.78 -15.01 -31.31
N GLY A 62 -23.70 -13.70 -31.08
CA GLY A 62 -24.47 -12.69 -31.80
C GLY A 62 -24.14 -12.63 -33.30
N VAL A 63 -22.87 -12.79 -33.67
CA VAL A 63 -22.45 -12.89 -35.09
C VAL A 63 -22.90 -14.21 -35.72
N ALA A 64 -22.72 -15.32 -34.99
CA ALA A 64 -23.17 -16.63 -35.44
C ALA A 64 -24.68 -16.66 -35.64
N PHE A 65 -25.44 -16.06 -34.73
CA PHE A 65 -26.90 -15.93 -34.82
C PHE A 65 -27.35 -15.12 -36.06
N ARG A 66 -26.70 -13.98 -36.36
CA ARG A 66 -27.01 -13.20 -37.57
C ARG A 66 -26.75 -14.00 -38.85
N ARG A 67 -25.75 -14.86 -38.88
CA ARG A 67 -25.47 -15.75 -39.99
C ARG A 67 -26.50 -16.88 -40.06
N SER A 68 -26.78 -17.51 -38.91
CA SER A 68 -27.77 -18.59 -38.78
C SER A 68 -29.20 -18.13 -39.15
N ARG A 69 -29.58 -16.89 -38.78
CA ARG A 69 -30.85 -16.27 -39.17
C ARG A 69 -31.01 -16.19 -40.66
N LYS A 70 -29.98 -15.76 -41.39
CA LYS A 70 -30.03 -15.68 -42.88
C LYS A 70 -30.15 -17.07 -43.52
N VAL A 71 -29.46 -18.08 -42.95
CA VAL A 71 -29.56 -19.45 -43.44
C VAL A 71 -30.95 -20.03 -43.12
N LEU A 72 -31.44 -19.79 -41.90
CA LEU A 72 -32.76 -20.26 -41.48
C LEU A 72 -33.89 -19.63 -42.31
N PHE A 73 -33.84 -18.35 -42.64
CA PHE A 73 -34.80 -17.66 -43.47
C PHE A 73 -34.76 -18.18 -44.91
N ARG A 74 -33.58 -18.55 -45.41
CA ARG A 74 -33.41 -19.17 -46.74
C ARG A 74 -33.98 -20.60 -46.75
N LEU A 75 -33.74 -21.38 -45.70
CA LEU A 75 -34.28 -22.74 -45.54
C LEU A 75 -35.83 -22.74 -45.41
N LEU A 76 -36.38 -21.76 -44.68
CA LEU A 76 -37.80 -21.63 -44.44
C LEU A 76 -38.53 -20.89 -45.57
N LYS A 77 -37.81 -20.52 -46.67
CA LYS A 77 -38.33 -19.74 -47.82
C LYS A 77 -39.08 -18.48 -47.38
N ILE A 78 -38.58 -17.79 -46.33
CA ILE A 78 -39.16 -16.51 -45.85
C ILE A 78 -38.44 -15.38 -46.58
N ASP A 79 -39.20 -14.60 -47.36
CA ASP A 79 -38.71 -13.39 -48.02
C ASP A 79 -38.77 -12.20 -47.04
N GLU A 80 -37.62 -11.72 -46.60
CA GLU A 80 -37.48 -10.56 -45.68
C GLU A 80 -37.94 -9.25 -46.35
N ASN A 81 -38.06 -9.24 -47.67
CA ASN A 81 -38.41 -8.05 -48.47
C ASN A 81 -39.83 -8.09 -49.03
N ALA A 82 -40.60 -9.12 -48.74
CA ALA A 82 -41.96 -9.32 -49.31
C ALA A 82 -42.94 -8.13 -49.14
N ASN A 83 -42.67 -7.28 -48.11
CA ASN A 83 -43.52 -6.08 -47.88
C ASN A 83 -42.72 -4.77 -48.02
N LYS A 84 -41.53 -4.77 -48.62
CA LYS A 84 -40.79 -3.54 -48.90
C LYS A 84 -41.09 -3.05 -50.33
N ILE A 85 -41.50 -1.81 -50.40
CA ILE A 85 -41.60 -1.14 -51.69
C ILE A 85 -40.21 -0.89 -52.23
N VAL A 86 -39.76 -1.67 -53.22
CA VAL A 86 -38.37 -1.65 -53.72
C VAL A 86 -38.24 -0.66 -54.89
N GLU A 87 -39.32 -0.34 -55.54
CA GLU A 87 -39.35 0.59 -56.66
C GLU A 87 -40.23 1.80 -56.38
N GLY A 88 -39.70 3.01 -56.66
CA GLY A 88 -40.45 4.26 -56.60
C GLY A 88 -41.48 4.33 -57.71
N LYS A 89 -42.57 5.04 -57.45
CA LYS A 89 -43.57 5.30 -58.46
C LYS A 89 -42.96 6.03 -59.69
N VAL A 90 -43.10 5.46 -60.86
CA VAL A 90 -42.69 6.10 -62.12
C VAL A 90 -43.69 7.16 -62.47
N HIS A 91 -43.29 8.41 -62.61
CA HIS A 91 -44.08 9.51 -63.06
C HIS A 91 -43.66 9.85 -64.49
N LYS A 92 -44.68 10.00 -65.42
CA LYS A 92 -44.43 10.56 -66.73
C LYS A 92 -44.23 12.06 -66.61
N VAL A 93 -43.14 12.57 -67.15
CA VAL A 93 -42.78 13.99 -67.11
C VAL A 93 -42.84 14.50 -68.58
N ASP A 94 -43.50 15.62 -68.80
CA ASP A 94 -43.52 16.29 -70.10
C ASP A 94 -42.25 17.09 -70.38
N ALA A 95 -42.04 17.55 -71.59
CA ALA A 95 -40.79 18.21 -71.97
C ALA A 95 -40.46 19.49 -71.16
N LYS A 96 -41.47 20.18 -70.63
CA LYS A 96 -41.29 21.37 -69.79
C LYS A 96 -40.95 21.00 -68.30
N GLY A 97 -41.37 19.85 -67.86
CA GLY A 97 -41.06 19.34 -66.54
C GLY A 97 -39.68 18.66 -66.43
N ALA A 98 -39.10 18.31 -67.60
CA ALA A 98 -37.81 17.55 -67.61
C ALA A 98 -36.60 18.33 -67.06
N GLU A 99 -36.53 19.65 -67.30
CA GLU A 99 -35.47 20.49 -66.77
C GLU A 99 -35.57 20.63 -65.24
N ALA A 100 -36.80 20.85 -64.74
CA ALA A 100 -37.02 20.93 -63.29
C ALA A 100 -36.75 19.56 -62.59
N ALA A 101 -37.15 18.45 -63.20
CA ALA A 101 -36.91 17.11 -62.73
C ALA A 101 -35.41 16.74 -62.75
N ASN A 102 -34.66 17.17 -63.77
CA ASN A 102 -33.22 16.98 -63.85
C ASN A 102 -32.44 17.82 -62.81
N ALA A 103 -32.90 19.07 -62.57
CA ALA A 103 -32.32 19.91 -61.51
C ALA A 103 -32.56 19.29 -60.14
N GLN A 104 -33.74 18.80 -59.85
CA GLN A 104 -34.12 18.13 -58.63
C GLN A 104 -33.38 16.79 -58.45
N MET A 105 -33.18 16.02 -59.53
CA MET A 105 -32.41 14.80 -59.52
C MET A 105 -30.93 15.09 -59.27
N LYS A 106 -30.33 16.14 -59.80
CA LYS A 106 -28.97 16.56 -59.58
C LYS A 106 -28.73 16.98 -58.13
N GLU A 107 -29.74 17.64 -57.54
CA GLU A 107 -29.69 18.01 -56.10
C GLU A 107 -29.79 16.78 -55.18
N ILE A 108 -30.67 15.83 -55.49
CA ILE A 108 -30.82 14.56 -54.80
C ILE A 108 -29.49 13.74 -54.86
N LEU A 109 -28.91 13.62 -56.05
CA LEU A 109 -27.65 12.90 -56.25
C LEU A 109 -26.46 13.59 -55.52
N ALA A 110 -26.44 14.92 -55.50
CA ALA A 110 -25.43 15.68 -54.75
C ALA A 110 -25.60 15.48 -53.21
N ALA A 111 -26.84 15.51 -52.74
CA ALA A 111 -27.16 15.24 -51.34
C ALA A 111 -26.82 13.79 -50.95
N GLU A 112 -27.06 12.83 -51.84
CA GLU A 112 -26.75 11.42 -51.63
C GLU A 112 -25.24 11.17 -51.68
N ALA A 113 -24.52 11.84 -52.56
CA ALA A 113 -23.05 11.80 -52.60
C ALA A 113 -22.41 12.36 -51.30
N ILE A 114 -22.97 13.46 -50.80
CA ILE A 114 -22.55 14.03 -49.47
C ILE A 114 -22.86 13.03 -48.36
N ARG A 115 -24.07 12.45 -48.34
CA ARG A 115 -24.50 11.45 -47.37
C ARG A 115 -23.61 10.19 -47.39
N LEU A 116 -23.28 9.69 -48.57
CA LEU A 116 -22.37 8.55 -48.77
C LEU A 116 -20.94 8.88 -48.28
N LYS A 117 -20.48 10.11 -48.55
CA LYS A 117 -19.20 10.61 -48.07
C LYS A 117 -19.17 10.72 -46.53
N GLU A 118 -20.21 11.30 -45.93
CA GLU A 118 -20.36 11.37 -44.47
C GLU A 118 -20.49 9.98 -43.84
N GLN A 119 -21.18 9.06 -44.48
CA GLN A 119 -21.33 7.68 -44.05
C GLN A 119 -20.00 6.92 -44.14
N LYS A 120 -19.20 7.19 -45.17
CA LYS A 120 -17.85 6.63 -45.35
C LYS A 120 -16.83 7.20 -44.37
N GLU A 121 -16.95 8.48 -44.02
CA GLU A 121 -16.13 9.16 -43.03
C GLU A 121 -16.57 8.86 -41.57
N GLY A 122 -17.71 8.19 -41.38
CA GLY A 122 -18.24 7.84 -40.05
C GLY A 122 -18.64 9.09 -39.23
N THR A 123 -19.01 10.20 -39.89
CA THR A 123 -19.38 11.45 -39.22
C THR A 123 -20.64 11.29 -38.38
N LEU A 124 -20.67 11.86 -37.20
CA LEU A 124 -21.83 11.88 -36.29
C LEU A 124 -22.42 13.27 -36.16
N LYS A 125 -23.75 13.33 -36.03
CA LYS A 125 -24.45 14.54 -35.58
C LYS A 125 -24.01 14.93 -34.16
N PRO A 126 -24.10 16.20 -33.74
CA PRO A 126 -23.63 16.67 -32.44
C PRO A 126 -24.12 15.82 -31.25
N LYS A 127 -25.41 15.52 -31.17
CA LYS A 127 -25.98 14.66 -30.11
C LYS A 127 -25.35 13.26 -30.07
N GLY A 128 -25.10 12.66 -31.25
CA GLY A 128 -24.44 11.35 -31.33
C GLY A 128 -22.97 11.39 -30.91
N ARG A 129 -22.28 12.51 -31.18
CA ARG A 129 -20.89 12.69 -30.73
C ARG A 129 -20.82 12.77 -29.22
N VAL A 130 -21.69 13.58 -28.58
CA VAL A 130 -21.73 13.69 -27.11
C VAL A 130 -22.01 12.34 -26.47
N GLY A 131 -22.99 11.57 -26.97
CA GLY A 131 -23.29 10.24 -26.42
C GLY A 131 -22.12 9.24 -26.52
N VAL A 132 -21.44 9.23 -27.68
CA VAL A 132 -20.24 8.37 -27.85
C VAL A 132 -19.10 8.83 -26.97
N ALA A 133 -18.83 10.14 -26.93
CA ALA A 133 -17.80 10.72 -26.08
C ALA A 133 -18.06 10.41 -24.60
N PHE A 134 -19.30 10.57 -24.14
CA PHE A 134 -19.69 10.28 -22.76
C PHE A 134 -19.44 8.81 -22.38
N LEU A 135 -19.93 7.86 -23.18
CA LEU A 135 -19.78 6.45 -22.81
C LEU A 135 -18.35 5.98 -22.84
N ILE A 136 -17.54 6.45 -23.79
CA ILE A 136 -16.10 6.09 -23.84
C ILE A 136 -15.30 6.77 -22.72
N SER A 137 -15.58 8.05 -22.43
CA SER A 137 -14.98 8.75 -21.30
C SER A 137 -15.38 8.09 -19.97
N LEU A 138 -16.67 7.79 -19.80
CA LEU A 138 -17.17 7.08 -18.63
C LEU A 138 -16.45 5.74 -18.45
N PHE A 139 -16.33 4.94 -19.48
CA PHE A 139 -15.64 3.65 -19.42
C PHE A 139 -14.19 3.81 -18.95
N THR A 140 -13.43 4.68 -19.61
CA THR A 140 -12.00 4.84 -19.29
C THR A 140 -11.78 5.43 -17.91
N VAL A 141 -12.52 6.47 -17.53
CA VAL A 141 -12.43 7.10 -16.21
C VAL A 141 -12.94 6.15 -15.13
N PHE A 142 -14.05 5.45 -15.37
CA PHE A 142 -14.62 4.49 -14.43
C PHE A 142 -13.63 3.37 -14.13
N THR A 143 -12.99 2.79 -15.15
CA THR A 143 -12.00 1.73 -14.99
C THR A 143 -10.81 2.20 -14.13
N ILE A 144 -10.19 3.32 -14.49
CA ILE A 144 -8.90 3.75 -13.89
C ILE A 144 -9.11 4.52 -12.59
N LEU A 145 -10.10 5.42 -12.53
CA LEU A 145 -10.22 6.41 -11.45
C LEU A 145 -11.40 6.17 -10.52
N VAL A 146 -12.21 5.14 -10.78
CA VAL A 146 -13.30 4.75 -9.86
C VAL A 146 -13.10 3.32 -9.38
N VAL A 147 -13.06 2.36 -10.31
CA VAL A 147 -12.96 0.94 -9.94
C VAL A 147 -11.66 0.65 -9.24
N ALA A 148 -10.52 1.05 -9.80
CA ALA A 148 -9.22 0.75 -9.22
C ALA A 148 -9.04 1.28 -7.79
N PRO A 149 -9.37 2.55 -7.46
CA PRO A 149 -9.33 3.05 -6.10
C PRO A 149 -10.28 2.32 -5.14
N LEU A 150 -11.53 2.07 -5.56
CA LEU A 150 -12.52 1.41 -4.70
C LEU A 150 -12.16 -0.05 -4.42
N GLU A 151 -11.67 -0.80 -5.42
CA GLU A 151 -11.18 -2.16 -5.24
C GLU A 151 -9.95 -2.22 -4.33
N LEU A 152 -9.03 -1.24 -4.45
CA LEU A 152 -7.87 -1.15 -3.57
C LEU A 152 -8.31 -1.01 -2.10
N VAL A 153 -9.20 -0.06 -1.82
CA VAL A 153 -9.69 0.15 -0.45
C VAL A 153 -10.47 -1.07 0.05
N ALA A 154 -11.32 -1.66 -0.81
CA ALA A 154 -12.09 -2.83 -0.43
C ALA A 154 -11.22 -4.06 -0.13
N SER A 155 -10.15 -4.27 -0.89
CA SER A 155 -9.24 -5.40 -0.71
C SER A 155 -8.36 -5.27 0.54
N ASN A 156 -8.08 -4.03 0.98
CA ASN A 156 -7.23 -3.74 2.14
C ASN A 156 -8.05 -3.16 3.32
N ALA A 157 -9.35 -3.46 3.39
CA ALA A 157 -10.25 -2.86 4.39
C ALA A 157 -9.87 -3.19 5.85
N LYS A 158 -9.07 -4.22 6.10
CA LYS A 158 -8.58 -4.59 7.43
C LYS A 158 -7.37 -3.76 7.87
N ASP A 159 -6.59 -3.29 6.90
CA ASP A 159 -5.30 -2.63 7.15
C ASP A 159 -5.40 -1.11 7.06
N LEU A 160 -6.53 -0.60 6.56
CA LEU A 160 -6.76 0.84 6.40
C LEU A 160 -7.47 1.44 7.62
N SER A 161 -7.04 2.63 8.01
CA SER A 161 -7.63 3.41 9.11
C SER A 161 -8.92 4.15 8.74
N PHE A 162 -9.45 3.96 7.53
CA PHE A 162 -10.71 4.54 7.03
C PHE A 162 -11.49 3.51 6.21
N SER A 163 -12.81 3.70 6.13
CA SER A 163 -13.71 2.77 5.43
C SER A 163 -13.87 3.10 3.95
N LEU A 164 -14.37 2.10 3.20
CA LEU A 164 -14.79 2.31 1.81
C LEU A 164 -15.85 3.44 1.68
N ASN A 165 -16.72 3.60 2.69
CA ASN A 165 -17.75 4.64 2.69
C ASN A 165 -17.15 6.06 2.78
N ASP A 166 -16.02 6.23 3.43
CA ASP A 166 -15.39 7.54 3.62
C ASP A 166 -14.82 8.10 2.32
N VAL A 167 -14.36 7.24 1.43
CA VAL A 167 -13.73 7.63 0.16
C VAL A 167 -14.63 7.49 -1.07
N ALA A 168 -15.68 6.68 -1.00
CA ALA A 168 -16.51 6.39 -2.17
C ALA A 168 -17.17 7.64 -2.76
N GLY A 169 -17.72 8.51 -1.92
CA GLY A 169 -18.33 9.77 -2.37
C GLY A 169 -17.34 10.65 -3.14
N PRO A 170 -16.19 11.02 -2.57
CA PRO A 170 -15.13 11.76 -3.25
C PRO A 170 -14.63 11.12 -4.55
N VAL A 171 -14.41 9.80 -4.56
CA VAL A 171 -13.96 9.05 -5.76
C VAL A 171 -15.02 9.11 -6.87
N LEU A 172 -16.28 8.86 -6.53
CA LEU A 172 -17.38 8.91 -7.51
C LEU A 172 -17.59 10.33 -8.06
N LEU A 173 -17.52 11.36 -7.20
CA LEU A 173 -17.66 12.75 -7.62
C LEU A 173 -16.54 13.19 -8.56
N SER A 174 -15.30 12.91 -8.21
CA SER A 174 -14.13 13.23 -9.06
C SER A 174 -14.16 12.45 -10.37
N GLY A 175 -14.55 11.16 -10.34
CA GLY A 175 -14.76 10.36 -11.55
C GLY A 175 -15.83 10.94 -12.46
N LEU A 176 -16.97 11.38 -11.89
CA LEU A 176 -18.02 12.07 -12.67
C LEU A 176 -17.52 13.36 -13.30
N LEU A 177 -16.84 14.22 -12.54
CA LEU A 177 -16.28 15.48 -13.04
C LEU A 177 -15.30 15.25 -14.19
N LEU A 178 -14.37 14.29 -14.04
CA LEU A 178 -13.40 13.95 -15.09
C LEU A 178 -14.06 13.33 -16.32
N THR A 179 -15.11 12.54 -16.14
CA THR A 179 -15.92 12.01 -17.24
C THR A 179 -16.58 13.16 -18.02
N LEU A 180 -17.18 14.14 -17.33
CA LEU A 180 -17.81 15.29 -17.99
C LEU A 180 -16.78 16.17 -18.72
N LEU A 181 -15.64 16.45 -18.11
CA LEU A 181 -14.55 17.20 -18.74
C LEU A 181 -14.00 16.49 -19.99
N SER A 182 -13.73 15.19 -19.88
CA SER A 182 -13.28 14.37 -21.03
C SER A 182 -14.34 14.34 -22.14
N THR A 183 -15.61 14.18 -21.77
CA THR A 183 -16.74 14.22 -22.71
C THR A 183 -16.81 15.55 -23.43
N ALA A 184 -16.70 16.67 -22.72
CA ALA A 184 -16.69 18.01 -23.29
C ALA A 184 -15.53 18.16 -24.29
N ALA A 185 -14.31 17.82 -23.88
CA ALA A 185 -13.12 17.91 -24.71
C ALA A 185 -13.24 17.07 -25.98
N LEU A 186 -13.66 15.81 -25.88
CA LEU A 186 -13.87 14.94 -27.03
C LEU A 186 -14.99 15.46 -27.94
N SER A 187 -16.08 15.98 -27.40
CA SER A 187 -17.23 16.47 -28.16
C SER A 187 -16.94 17.71 -29.02
N LEU A 188 -15.91 18.49 -28.64
CA LEU A 188 -15.43 19.62 -29.45
C LEU A 188 -14.75 19.17 -30.74
N LEU A 189 -14.18 17.97 -30.75
CA LEU A 189 -13.51 17.40 -31.91
C LEU A 189 -14.55 17.00 -33.01
N ARG A 190 -14.10 16.99 -34.26
CA ARG A 190 -15.00 16.72 -35.41
C ARG A 190 -14.38 15.71 -36.37
N LYS A 191 -15.24 15.05 -37.14
CA LYS A 191 -14.87 14.16 -38.25
C LYS A 191 -13.83 13.10 -37.84
N ARG A 192 -12.74 13.00 -38.58
CA ARG A 192 -11.68 12.00 -38.36
C ARG A 192 -10.97 12.19 -37.00
N VAL A 193 -10.73 13.43 -36.60
CA VAL A 193 -10.07 13.73 -35.31
C VAL A 193 -10.88 13.19 -34.13
N PHE A 194 -12.19 13.38 -34.16
CA PHE A 194 -13.09 12.80 -33.16
C PHE A 194 -13.01 11.27 -33.12
N ASN A 195 -13.07 10.60 -34.28
CA ASN A 195 -13.02 9.14 -34.32
C ASN A 195 -11.67 8.59 -33.76
N VAL A 196 -10.58 9.25 -34.13
CA VAL A 196 -9.23 8.87 -33.66
C VAL A 196 -9.09 9.10 -32.16
N ALA A 197 -9.54 10.25 -31.66
CA ALA A 197 -9.46 10.56 -30.21
C ALA A 197 -10.34 9.62 -29.39
N VAL A 198 -11.55 9.32 -29.81
CA VAL A 198 -12.43 8.32 -29.16
C VAL A 198 -11.81 6.92 -29.19
N ALA A 199 -11.19 6.53 -30.31
CA ALA A 199 -10.50 5.26 -30.42
C ALA A 199 -9.28 5.19 -29.45
N PHE A 200 -8.52 6.26 -29.35
CA PHE A 200 -7.37 6.38 -28.45
C PHE A 200 -7.80 6.27 -26.99
N VAL A 201 -8.78 7.09 -26.55
CA VAL A 201 -9.29 7.05 -25.17
C VAL A 201 -9.89 5.69 -24.84
N GLY A 202 -10.70 5.12 -25.75
CA GLY A 202 -11.27 3.79 -25.55
C GLY A 202 -10.22 2.68 -25.52
N ALA A 203 -9.15 2.81 -26.33
CA ALA A 203 -8.02 1.87 -26.30
C ALA A 203 -7.25 1.93 -24.97
N ILE A 204 -7.07 3.12 -24.40
CA ILE A 204 -6.49 3.26 -23.05
C ILE A 204 -7.36 2.52 -22.04
N GLY A 205 -8.67 2.72 -22.03
CA GLY A 205 -9.56 2.02 -21.10
C GLY A 205 -9.50 0.50 -21.25
N VAL A 206 -9.48 -0.02 -22.49
CA VAL A 206 -9.32 -1.47 -22.75
C VAL A 206 -7.95 -1.96 -22.31
N ALA A 207 -6.89 -1.23 -22.64
CA ALA A 207 -5.52 -1.62 -22.25
C ALA A 207 -5.34 -1.61 -20.72
N SER A 208 -5.91 -0.62 -20.02
CA SER A 208 -5.91 -0.55 -18.56
C SER A 208 -6.65 -1.73 -17.93
N TYR A 209 -7.83 -2.08 -18.47
CA TYR A 209 -8.55 -3.27 -18.02
C TYR A 209 -7.75 -4.56 -18.24
N VAL A 210 -7.13 -4.73 -19.40
CA VAL A 210 -6.25 -5.88 -19.69
C VAL A 210 -5.04 -5.89 -18.77
N GLN A 211 -4.46 -4.73 -18.51
CA GLN A 211 -3.33 -4.59 -17.56
C GLN A 211 -3.73 -5.05 -16.17
N ALA A 212 -4.82 -4.50 -15.63
CA ALA A 212 -5.27 -4.79 -14.27
C ALA A 212 -5.57 -6.28 -14.06
N VAL A 213 -6.21 -6.92 -15.04
CA VAL A 213 -6.71 -8.30 -14.91
C VAL A 213 -5.68 -9.36 -15.29
N PHE A 214 -4.83 -9.10 -16.29
CA PHE A 214 -4.00 -10.15 -16.91
C PHE A 214 -2.50 -9.90 -16.88
N LEU A 215 -2.05 -8.66 -16.66
CA LEU A 215 -0.64 -8.30 -16.85
C LEU A 215 0.07 -7.88 -15.57
N ASN A 216 -0.57 -8.01 -14.40
CA ASN A 216 0.00 -7.66 -13.09
C ASN A 216 0.56 -8.87 -12.32
N GLY A 217 0.59 -10.05 -12.91
CA GLY A 217 1.20 -11.21 -12.28
C GLY A 217 2.65 -10.98 -11.90
N GLY A 218 3.02 -11.33 -10.66
CA GLY A 218 4.37 -11.15 -10.14
C GLY A 218 4.74 -9.71 -9.79
N MET A 219 3.77 -8.84 -9.48
CA MET A 219 4.08 -7.53 -8.90
C MET A 219 4.84 -7.70 -7.58
N PRO A 220 5.86 -6.85 -7.33
CA PRO A 220 6.52 -6.83 -6.03
C PRO A 220 5.54 -6.48 -4.92
N LEU A 221 5.86 -6.90 -3.71
CA LEU A 221 5.11 -6.52 -2.52
C LEU A 221 5.40 -5.06 -2.17
N ALA A 222 4.41 -4.38 -1.64
CA ALA A 222 4.55 -3.02 -1.13
C ALA A 222 4.82 -3.07 0.39
N ASP A 223 5.89 -3.77 0.78
CA ASP A 223 6.24 -4.13 2.15
C ASP A 223 7.38 -3.26 2.76
N GLY A 224 7.63 -2.11 2.15
CA GLY A 224 8.67 -1.18 2.61
C GLY A 224 10.03 -1.37 1.95
N HIS A 225 10.28 -2.51 1.26
CA HIS A 225 11.56 -2.74 0.61
C HIS A 225 11.71 -1.99 -0.70
N GLU A 226 12.93 -1.60 -1.01
CA GLU A 226 13.26 -1.01 -2.31
C GLU A 226 13.07 -2.04 -3.43
N VAL A 227 12.28 -1.66 -4.43
CA VAL A 227 12.00 -2.51 -5.58
C VAL A 227 13.09 -2.36 -6.64
N ILE A 228 13.83 -3.44 -6.89
CA ILE A 228 14.83 -3.49 -7.98
C ILE A 228 14.11 -3.68 -9.33
N TRP A 229 13.73 -2.56 -9.96
CA TRP A 229 12.93 -2.54 -11.18
C TRP A 229 13.58 -3.21 -12.39
N SER A 230 14.92 -3.36 -12.42
CA SER A 230 15.62 -4.09 -13.47
C SER A 230 15.21 -5.56 -13.55
N ASN A 231 14.78 -6.17 -12.46
CA ASN A 231 14.28 -7.55 -12.40
C ASN A 231 12.98 -7.74 -13.19
N PHE A 232 12.23 -6.66 -13.45
CA PHE A 232 10.94 -6.67 -14.14
C PHE A 232 11.01 -6.22 -15.61
N THR A 233 12.20 -6.19 -16.21
CA THR A 233 12.42 -5.74 -17.60
C THR A 233 11.57 -6.53 -18.62
N SER A 234 11.40 -7.84 -18.44
CA SER A 234 10.56 -8.67 -19.31
C SER A 234 9.08 -8.27 -19.24
N GLN A 235 8.56 -8.02 -18.05
CA GLN A 235 7.19 -7.55 -17.84
C GLN A 235 6.97 -6.16 -18.45
N MET A 236 7.95 -5.26 -18.32
CA MET A 236 7.92 -3.93 -18.94
C MET A 236 7.81 -4.02 -20.46
N ILE A 237 8.62 -4.87 -21.09
CA ILE A 237 8.62 -5.06 -22.56
C ILE A 237 7.29 -5.68 -22.99
N VAL A 238 6.87 -6.80 -22.41
CA VAL A 238 5.65 -7.52 -22.80
C VAL A 238 4.42 -6.63 -22.62
N SER A 239 4.27 -6.01 -21.45
CA SER A 239 3.17 -5.10 -21.18
C SER A 239 3.17 -3.91 -22.15
N GLY A 240 4.33 -3.29 -22.38
CA GLY A 240 4.47 -2.18 -23.31
C GLY A 240 4.07 -2.54 -24.74
N LEU A 241 4.50 -3.71 -25.24
CA LEU A 241 4.12 -4.20 -26.56
C LEU A 241 2.62 -4.47 -26.69
N ILE A 242 1.99 -5.05 -25.67
CA ILE A 242 0.52 -5.27 -25.66
C ILE A 242 -0.23 -3.93 -25.69
N TRP A 243 0.18 -2.97 -24.91
CA TRP A 243 -0.41 -1.62 -24.93
C TRP A 243 -0.27 -0.95 -26.29
N LEU A 244 0.93 -0.98 -26.87
CA LEU A 244 1.18 -0.45 -28.21
C LEU A 244 0.32 -1.15 -29.28
N ALA A 245 0.19 -2.48 -29.20
CA ALA A 245 -0.64 -3.24 -30.12
C ALA A 245 -2.12 -2.86 -30.04
N ILE A 246 -2.67 -2.74 -28.81
CA ILE A 246 -4.08 -2.33 -28.61
C ILE A 246 -4.32 -0.92 -29.14
N ILE A 247 -3.45 0.04 -28.81
CA ILE A 247 -3.56 1.43 -29.25
C ILE A 247 -3.40 1.51 -30.77
N ALA A 248 -2.37 0.90 -31.34
CA ALA A 248 -2.11 0.90 -32.78
C ALA A 248 -3.27 0.26 -33.57
N ALA A 249 -3.79 -0.87 -33.10
CA ALA A 249 -4.96 -1.50 -33.70
C ALA A 249 -6.18 -0.57 -33.70
N ALA A 250 -6.51 0.00 -32.54
CA ALA A 250 -7.65 0.92 -32.43
C ALA A 250 -7.48 2.15 -33.33
N MET A 251 -6.29 2.75 -33.35
CA MET A 251 -5.96 3.89 -34.21
C MET A 251 -6.12 3.55 -35.70
N THR A 252 -5.54 2.44 -36.14
CA THR A 252 -5.61 1.96 -37.51
C THR A 252 -7.06 1.65 -37.92
N PHE A 253 -7.80 0.92 -37.07
CA PHE A 253 -9.23 0.66 -37.34
C PHE A 253 -10.08 1.92 -37.34
N SER A 254 -9.72 2.93 -36.54
CA SER A 254 -10.46 4.22 -36.57
C SER A 254 -10.33 4.95 -37.89
N LEU A 255 -9.18 4.78 -38.56
CA LEU A 255 -8.96 5.37 -39.89
C LEU A 255 -9.60 4.58 -41.01
N LEU A 256 -9.62 3.25 -40.91
CA LEU A 256 -10.13 2.36 -41.97
C LEU A 256 -11.63 2.07 -41.86
N LYS A 257 -12.13 1.83 -40.64
CA LYS A 257 -13.51 1.35 -40.38
C LYS A 257 -14.11 2.00 -39.12
N ALA A 258 -14.07 3.33 -39.04
CA ALA A 258 -14.48 4.12 -37.88
C ALA A 258 -15.84 3.74 -37.28
N ARG A 259 -16.87 3.50 -38.12
CA ARG A 259 -18.22 3.11 -37.66
C ARG A 259 -18.20 1.75 -36.94
N GLN A 260 -17.47 0.77 -37.47
CA GLN A 260 -17.44 -0.59 -36.91
C GLN A 260 -16.66 -0.60 -35.59
N LEU A 261 -15.48 0.05 -35.56
CA LEU A 261 -14.70 0.20 -34.35
C LEU A 261 -15.50 0.88 -33.24
N ARG A 262 -16.14 2.02 -33.56
CA ARG A 262 -16.96 2.75 -32.60
C ARG A 262 -18.07 1.88 -32.01
N THR A 263 -18.79 1.13 -32.85
CA THR A 263 -19.84 0.21 -32.37
C THR A 263 -19.23 -0.88 -31.48
N GLY A 264 -18.10 -1.46 -31.86
CA GLY A 264 -17.37 -2.43 -31.04
C GLY A 264 -16.97 -1.84 -29.70
N LEU A 265 -16.32 -0.67 -29.70
CA LEU A 265 -15.92 0.01 -28.47
C LEU A 265 -17.09 0.33 -27.54
N LEU A 266 -18.23 0.80 -28.10
CA LEU A 266 -19.40 1.10 -27.26
C LEU A 266 -19.97 -0.17 -26.63
N VAL A 267 -20.03 -1.29 -27.35
CA VAL A 267 -20.49 -2.57 -26.81
C VAL A 267 -19.52 -3.06 -25.72
N THR A 268 -18.23 -3.04 -26.01
CA THR A 268 -17.19 -3.44 -25.04
C THR A 268 -17.21 -2.55 -23.80
N ALA A 269 -17.25 -1.23 -23.97
CA ALA A 269 -17.31 -0.28 -22.86
C ALA A 269 -18.53 -0.51 -21.97
N THR A 270 -19.73 -0.66 -22.59
CA THR A 270 -20.96 -0.92 -21.81
C THR A 270 -20.84 -2.23 -21.01
N ALA A 271 -20.39 -3.29 -21.66
CA ALA A 271 -20.23 -4.59 -21.00
C ALA A 271 -19.24 -4.54 -19.85
N LEU A 272 -18.07 -3.91 -20.06
CA LEU A 272 -17.04 -3.82 -19.02
C LEU A 272 -17.45 -2.90 -17.88
N ILE A 273 -18.16 -1.79 -18.14
CA ILE A 273 -18.73 -0.96 -17.06
C ILE A 273 -19.68 -1.79 -16.18
N ILE A 274 -20.57 -2.58 -16.79
CA ILE A 274 -21.52 -3.40 -16.03
C ILE A 274 -20.76 -4.43 -15.18
N VAL A 275 -19.80 -5.14 -15.76
CA VAL A 275 -18.99 -6.16 -15.06
C VAL A 275 -18.25 -5.55 -13.88
N GLN A 276 -17.55 -4.43 -14.11
CA GLN A 276 -16.80 -3.74 -13.06
C GLN A 276 -17.73 -3.16 -11.98
N ALA A 277 -18.88 -2.60 -12.35
CA ALA A 277 -19.86 -2.09 -11.39
C ALA A 277 -20.40 -3.21 -10.48
N VAL A 278 -20.70 -4.38 -11.05
CA VAL A 278 -21.11 -5.56 -10.28
C VAL A 278 -19.96 -6.04 -9.38
N GLY A 279 -18.70 -6.05 -9.88
CA GLY A 279 -17.53 -6.40 -9.11
C GLY A 279 -17.37 -5.51 -7.88
N VAL A 280 -17.35 -4.20 -8.06
CA VAL A 280 -17.25 -3.24 -6.94
C VAL A 280 -18.41 -3.39 -5.97
N ALA A 281 -19.66 -3.53 -6.48
CA ALA A 281 -20.83 -3.70 -5.63
C ALA A 281 -20.76 -4.98 -4.79
N SER A 282 -20.20 -6.07 -5.33
CA SER A 282 -20.03 -7.34 -4.59
C SER A 282 -19.01 -7.26 -3.47
N LEU A 283 -18.01 -6.39 -3.60
CA LEU A 283 -16.98 -6.15 -2.59
C LEU A 283 -17.44 -5.20 -1.47
N TRP A 284 -18.48 -4.38 -1.72
CA TRP A 284 -18.85 -3.29 -0.81
C TRP A 284 -19.27 -3.79 0.58
N GLY A 285 -20.20 -4.72 0.64
CA GLY A 285 -20.68 -5.29 1.90
C GLY A 285 -19.57 -5.96 2.71
N PRO A 286 -18.82 -6.92 2.11
CA PRO A 286 -17.68 -7.56 2.77
C PRO A 286 -16.61 -6.57 3.26
N ALA A 287 -16.29 -5.54 2.48
CA ALA A 287 -15.28 -4.53 2.86
C ALA A 287 -15.73 -3.70 4.07
N VAL A 288 -16.99 -3.24 4.05
CA VAL A 288 -17.54 -2.49 5.19
C VAL A 288 -17.63 -3.37 6.43
N SER A 289 -18.03 -4.64 6.28
CA SER A 289 -18.07 -5.59 7.39
C SER A 289 -16.67 -5.85 7.95
N ALA A 290 -15.69 -6.13 7.08
CA ALA A 290 -14.31 -6.37 7.49
C ALA A 290 -13.71 -5.18 8.26
N PHE A 291 -13.92 -3.95 7.77
CA PHE A 291 -13.52 -2.73 8.46
C PHE A 291 -14.24 -2.58 9.82
N THR A 292 -15.55 -2.84 9.85
CA THR A 292 -16.34 -2.73 11.09
C THR A 292 -15.93 -3.81 12.09
N ASP A 293 -15.69 -5.02 11.66
CA ASP A 293 -15.27 -6.14 12.51
C ASP A 293 -13.92 -5.87 13.17
N VAL A 294 -12.94 -5.35 12.41
CA VAL A 294 -11.64 -4.94 12.93
C VAL A 294 -11.82 -3.78 13.92
N ASN A 295 -12.51 -2.73 13.54
CA ASN A 295 -12.74 -1.59 14.44
C ASN A 295 -13.57 -1.97 15.70
N THR A 296 -14.48 -2.93 15.60
CA THR A 296 -15.24 -3.41 16.76
C THR A 296 -14.35 -4.25 17.67
N ARG A 297 -13.46 -5.05 17.12
CA ARG A 297 -12.43 -5.78 17.87
C ARG A 297 -11.43 -4.81 18.50
N GLU A 298 -10.92 -3.84 17.72
CA GLU A 298 -10.01 -2.80 18.22
C GLU A 298 -10.65 -1.92 19.30
N SER A 299 -11.96 -1.64 19.25
CA SER A 299 -12.65 -0.90 20.30
C SER A 299 -12.81 -1.68 21.62
N GLN A 300 -12.52 -2.97 21.60
CA GLN A 300 -12.45 -3.85 22.78
C GLN A 300 -11.01 -4.26 23.12
N GLN A 301 -10.03 -3.86 22.30
CA GLN A 301 -8.64 -4.24 22.46
C GLN A 301 -7.87 -3.18 23.28
N ILE A 302 -6.93 -3.69 24.04
CA ILE A 302 -5.87 -2.91 24.67
C ILE A 302 -4.86 -2.55 23.57
N TYR A 303 -4.49 -1.29 23.46
CA TYR A 303 -3.49 -0.82 22.52
C TYR A 303 -2.64 0.30 23.12
N ALA A 304 -1.46 0.53 22.56
CA ALA A 304 -0.60 1.62 22.95
C ALA A 304 -1.27 2.97 22.69
N THR A 305 -1.46 3.75 23.77
CA THR A 305 -1.86 5.15 23.67
C THR A 305 -0.64 6.06 23.76
N ARG A 306 -0.87 7.35 23.59
CA ARG A 306 0.16 8.38 23.71
C ARG A 306 0.25 8.97 25.12
N ASP A 307 -0.41 8.33 26.09
CA ASP A 307 -0.38 8.74 27.49
C ASP A 307 1.06 8.71 28.02
N GLY A 308 1.50 9.78 28.65
CA GLY A 308 2.84 9.92 29.20
C GLY A 308 3.99 10.01 28.17
N LEU A 309 3.72 10.12 26.85
CA LEU A 309 4.73 10.14 25.77
C LEU A 309 5.79 11.23 25.98
N PHE A 310 5.38 12.39 26.44
CA PHE A 310 6.25 13.54 26.70
C PHE A 310 6.46 13.82 28.18
N ASN A 311 6.12 12.84 29.05
CA ASN A 311 6.32 12.95 30.48
C ASN A 311 7.67 12.35 30.90
N VAL A 312 8.43 13.11 31.64
CA VAL A 312 9.71 12.70 32.24
C VAL A 312 9.67 12.86 33.75
N SER A 313 10.49 12.11 34.48
CA SER A 313 10.63 12.26 35.93
C SER A 313 11.63 13.35 36.29
N SER A 314 11.40 14.05 37.42
CA SER A 314 12.38 14.98 37.99
C SER A 314 13.62 14.27 38.55
N LYS A 315 13.56 12.93 38.79
CA LYS A 315 14.59 12.15 39.45
C LYS A 315 15.52 11.47 38.48
N LYS A 316 15.07 10.40 37.84
CA LYS A 316 15.86 9.63 36.86
C LYS A 316 15.00 9.29 35.65
N ASN A 317 15.63 9.29 34.50
CA ASN A 317 14.98 8.89 33.26
C ASN A 317 15.86 7.89 32.51
N VAL A 318 15.24 6.88 31.95
CA VAL A 318 15.87 5.97 30.99
C VAL A 318 15.01 6.00 29.71
N VAL A 319 15.59 6.48 28.63
CA VAL A 319 14.90 6.67 27.35
C VAL A 319 15.57 5.81 26.29
N VAL A 320 14.79 4.99 25.61
CA VAL A 320 15.24 4.17 24.48
C VAL A 320 14.50 4.62 23.23
N PHE A 321 15.21 5.25 22.31
CA PHE A 321 14.74 5.50 20.95
C PHE A 321 15.07 4.32 20.07
N VAL A 322 14.09 3.82 19.34
CA VAL A 322 14.28 2.84 18.28
C VAL A 322 13.93 3.52 16.96
N LEU A 323 14.95 3.80 16.17
CA LEU A 323 14.84 4.36 14.83
C LEU A 323 14.86 3.21 13.83
N ASP A 324 13.69 2.79 13.36
CA ASP A 324 13.51 1.60 12.53
C ASP A 324 14.54 1.52 11.39
N THR A 325 15.06 0.34 11.14
CA THR A 325 16.00 0.01 10.04
C THR A 325 17.32 0.81 10.04
N THR A 326 17.65 1.57 11.09
CA THR A 326 18.86 2.40 11.11
C THR A 326 20.13 1.55 11.32
N ASP A 327 20.79 1.23 10.20
CA ASP A 327 22.00 0.39 10.16
C ASP A 327 23.27 1.16 10.50
N THR A 328 24.19 0.52 11.21
CA THR A 328 25.47 1.13 11.62
C THR A 328 26.37 1.50 10.44
N ALA A 329 26.34 0.75 9.34
CA ALA A 329 27.08 1.10 8.12
C ALA A 329 26.55 2.40 7.51
N PHE A 330 25.25 2.59 7.57
CA PHE A 330 24.60 3.80 7.10
C PHE A 330 24.89 5.00 8.01
N VAL A 331 24.88 4.79 9.32
CA VAL A 331 25.32 5.80 10.29
C VAL A 331 26.79 6.19 10.06
N GLN A 332 27.67 5.24 9.70
CA GLN A 332 29.06 5.54 9.35
C GLN A 332 29.15 6.46 8.13
N GLN A 333 28.30 6.25 7.12
CA GLN A 333 28.24 7.13 5.97
C GLN A 333 27.80 8.54 6.39
N LEU A 334 26.72 8.66 7.18
CA LEU A 334 26.25 9.95 7.68
C LEU A 334 27.31 10.66 8.54
N TYR A 335 28.02 9.92 9.38
CA TYR A 335 29.08 10.46 10.23
C TYR A 335 30.22 11.06 9.40
N ASN A 336 30.54 10.45 8.26
CA ASN A 336 31.61 10.91 7.37
C ASN A 336 31.17 12.09 6.47
N GLU A 337 29.94 12.03 5.93
CA GLU A 337 29.45 12.98 4.93
C GLU A 337 28.67 14.16 5.54
N TYR A 338 27.98 13.93 6.65
CA TYR A 338 27.08 14.87 7.33
C TYR A 338 27.29 14.87 8.85
N PRO A 339 28.53 15.13 9.35
CA PRO A 339 28.85 15.03 10.79
C PRO A 339 28.01 15.98 11.64
N GLU A 340 27.46 17.05 11.07
CA GLU A 340 26.56 17.96 11.76
C GLU A 340 25.29 17.28 12.28
N THR A 341 24.88 16.14 11.71
CA THR A 341 23.75 15.33 12.16
C THR A 341 23.91 14.86 13.62
N PHE A 342 25.13 14.72 14.12
CA PHE A 342 25.42 14.19 15.45
C PHE A 342 25.96 15.23 16.44
N THR A 343 25.90 16.51 16.11
CA THR A 343 26.49 17.59 16.96
C THR A 343 25.82 17.71 18.32
N HIS A 344 24.55 17.37 18.46
CA HIS A 344 23.80 17.39 19.72
C HIS A 344 24.00 16.14 20.58
N MET A 345 24.62 15.08 20.02
CA MET A 345 24.89 13.80 20.69
C MET A 345 26.10 13.90 21.64
N THR A 346 26.11 14.93 22.50
CA THR A 346 27.22 15.13 23.45
C THR A 346 27.11 14.15 24.62
N GLY A 347 28.24 13.63 25.10
CA GLY A 347 28.29 12.65 26.15
C GLY A 347 27.85 11.25 25.76
N PHE A 348 27.61 11.01 24.49
CA PHE A 348 27.29 9.68 23.95
C PHE A 348 28.53 8.89 23.55
N THR A 349 28.40 7.56 23.59
CA THR A 349 29.28 6.60 22.90
C THR A 349 28.48 5.90 21.81
N TRP A 350 28.98 5.91 20.59
CA TRP A 350 28.46 5.12 19.49
C TRP A 350 29.22 3.79 19.39
N TYR A 351 28.53 2.69 19.63
CA TYR A 351 29.06 1.33 19.49
C TYR A 351 28.91 0.87 18.04
N ARG A 352 29.97 0.99 17.28
CA ARG A 352 30.00 0.70 15.85
C ARG A 352 29.93 -0.80 15.55
N ASN A 353 30.47 -1.63 16.44
CA ASN A 353 30.49 -3.09 16.33
C ASN A 353 29.27 -3.72 17.04
N SER A 354 28.07 -3.41 16.54
CA SER A 354 26.79 -3.83 17.12
C SER A 354 26.12 -4.95 16.30
N VAL A 355 25.38 -5.82 16.97
CA VAL A 355 24.60 -6.90 16.35
C VAL A 355 23.16 -6.82 16.84
N GLY A 356 22.21 -6.98 15.93
CA GLY A 356 20.79 -7.14 16.23
C GLY A 356 20.45 -8.51 16.80
N SER A 357 19.19 -8.72 17.06
CA SER A 357 18.65 -10.00 17.52
C SER A 357 17.96 -10.78 16.43
N MET A 358 16.92 -10.19 15.85
CA MET A 358 16.06 -10.80 14.84
C MET A 358 15.53 -9.75 13.87
N ILE A 359 15.18 -10.16 12.67
CA ILE A 359 14.46 -9.38 11.65
C ILE A 359 13.23 -10.17 11.18
N PRO A 360 12.13 -9.51 10.75
CA PRO A 360 11.87 -8.08 10.67
C PRO A 360 11.40 -7.47 12.01
N THR A 361 10.95 -6.20 11.97
CA THR A 361 10.46 -5.38 13.09
C THR A 361 9.56 -6.12 14.06
N ARG A 362 8.61 -6.93 13.58
CA ARG A 362 7.70 -7.75 14.42
C ARG A 362 8.41 -8.76 15.35
N TYR A 363 9.70 -9.01 15.11
CA TYR A 363 10.57 -9.84 15.97
C TYR A 363 11.68 -9.02 16.59
N GLY A 364 12.19 -7.99 15.90
CA GLY A 364 13.21 -7.06 16.39
C GLY A 364 12.73 -6.29 17.62
N ILE A 365 11.56 -5.65 17.53
CA ILE A 365 10.97 -4.89 18.64
C ILE A 365 10.71 -5.77 19.88
N PRO A 366 10.04 -6.93 19.78
CA PRO A 366 9.90 -7.81 20.95
C PRO A 366 11.22 -8.20 21.61
N SER A 367 12.29 -8.41 20.85
CA SER A 367 13.60 -8.78 21.42
C SER A 367 14.30 -7.64 22.17
N LEU A 368 13.85 -6.40 21.98
CA LEU A 368 14.28 -5.24 22.77
C LEU A 368 13.44 -5.02 24.06
N VAL A 369 12.41 -5.84 24.28
CA VAL A 369 11.49 -5.77 25.43
C VAL A 369 11.45 -7.10 26.20
N PHE A 370 11.81 -8.20 25.54
CA PHE A 370 11.84 -9.53 26.13
C PHE A 370 13.24 -10.12 26.03
N GLU A 371 13.79 -10.58 27.16
CA GLU A 371 15.15 -11.13 27.24
C GLU A 371 15.30 -12.54 26.67
N ASN A 372 14.19 -13.19 26.34
CA ASN A 372 14.20 -14.57 25.87
C ASN A 372 14.77 -14.72 24.46
N ARG A 373 15.56 -15.78 24.27
CA ARG A 373 16.17 -16.12 22.98
C ARG A 373 15.60 -17.42 22.45
N LEU A 374 15.36 -17.49 21.15
CA LEU A 374 15.00 -18.72 20.47
C LEU A 374 16.12 -19.76 20.62
N GLN A 375 15.76 -20.95 21.14
CA GLN A 375 16.72 -22.01 21.41
C GLN A 375 16.75 -23.02 20.26
N PRO A 376 17.90 -23.67 19.99
CA PRO A 376 18.00 -24.77 19.05
C PRO A 376 16.99 -25.87 19.36
N GLY A 377 16.19 -26.29 18.35
CA GLY A 377 15.17 -27.31 18.50
C GLY A 377 13.87 -26.88 19.16
N GLN A 378 13.75 -25.63 19.60
CA GLN A 378 12.48 -25.04 20.04
C GLN A 378 11.57 -24.76 18.83
N SER A 379 10.26 -25.00 18.95
CA SER A 379 9.31 -24.54 17.94
C SER A 379 9.27 -23.00 17.92
N PHE A 380 9.34 -22.41 16.71
CA PHE A 380 9.25 -20.96 16.59
C PHE A 380 7.88 -20.43 17.04
N GLY A 381 6.81 -21.16 16.73
CA GLY A 381 5.47 -20.81 17.19
C GLY A 381 5.35 -20.81 18.73
N ASP A 382 5.89 -21.83 19.40
CA ASP A 382 5.91 -21.89 20.86
C ASP A 382 6.77 -20.80 21.49
N PHE A 383 7.88 -20.45 20.83
CA PHE A 383 8.74 -19.34 21.27
C PHE A 383 7.98 -18.00 21.23
N VAL A 384 7.34 -17.68 20.11
CA VAL A 384 6.59 -16.43 19.95
C VAL A 384 5.37 -16.38 20.90
N ASN A 385 4.62 -17.47 21.02
CA ASN A 385 3.47 -17.53 21.92
C ASN A 385 3.83 -17.41 23.39
N GLY A 386 4.99 -17.95 23.79
CA GLY A 386 5.49 -17.88 25.16
C GLY A 386 6.44 -16.71 25.46
N TRP A 387 6.68 -15.82 24.50
CA TRP A 387 7.72 -14.79 24.62
C TRP A 387 7.50 -13.87 25.80
N ALA A 388 6.29 -13.30 25.92
CA ALA A 388 5.93 -12.42 27.03
C ALA A 388 5.83 -13.18 28.36
N ASP A 389 5.23 -14.38 28.37
CA ASP A 389 4.99 -15.15 29.60
C ASP A 389 6.27 -15.63 30.28
N ASN A 390 7.35 -15.78 29.51
CA ASN A 390 8.65 -16.20 30.01
C ASN A 390 9.61 -15.02 30.24
N SER A 391 9.17 -13.76 30.07
CA SER A 391 10.00 -12.58 30.28
C SER A 391 9.84 -12.00 31.70
N HIS A 392 10.93 -11.45 32.22
CA HIS A 392 10.98 -10.75 33.51
C HIS A 392 11.26 -9.26 33.35
N TYR A 393 11.64 -8.78 32.20
CA TYR A 393 12.21 -7.46 31.98
C TYR A 393 11.31 -6.32 32.46
N LEU A 394 10.06 -6.27 32.03
CA LEU A 394 9.13 -5.21 32.46
C LEU A 394 8.77 -5.35 33.94
N ASP A 395 8.66 -6.58 34.45
CA ASP A 395 8.42 -6.81 35.89
C ASP A 395 9.60 -6.32 36.74
N ASP A 396 10.84 -6.48 36.26
CA ASP A 396 12.03 -6.01 36.97
C ASP A 396 12.11 -4.48 36.93
N ILE A 397 11.77 -3.81 35.83
CA ILE A 397 11.68 -2.36 35.76
C ILE A 397 10.64 -1.84 36.77
N ASN A 398 9.47 -2.48 36.82
CA ASN A 398 8.40 -2.12 37.75
C ASN A 398 8.82 -2.33 39.23
N LYS A 399 9.57 -3.43 39.53
CA LYS A 399 10.13 -3.68 40.87
C LYS A 399 11.15 -2.61 41.29
N LEU A 400 11.87 -2.04 40.33
CA LEU A 400 12.78 -0.91 40.56
C LEU A 400 12.04 0.42 40.77
N GLY A 401 10.72 0.45 40.62
CA GLY A 401 9.85 1.60 40.85
C GLY A 401 9.81 2.63 39.72
N TYR A 402 10.11 2.22 38.49
CA TYR A 402 10.04 3.10 37.32
C TYR A 402 8.65 3.03 36.66
N SER A 403 8.12 4.17 36.22
CA SER A 403 6.95 4.20 35.36
C SER A 403 7.33 3.79 33.92
N VAL A 404 6.62 2.83 33.35
CA VAL A 404 6.95 2.23 32.07
C VAL A 404 6.00 2.73 30.97
N GLY A 405 6.53 3.44 29.96
CA GLY A 405 5.83 3.80 28.73
C GLY A 405 6.45 3.11 27.54
N LEU A 406 5.67 2.30 26.81
CA LEU A 406 6.10 1.62 25.58
C LEU A 406 5.30 2.17 24.39
N TYR A 407 5.96 2.97 23.58
CA TYR A 407 5.35 3.65 22.44
C TYR A 407 5.80 2.96 21.15
N THR A 408 5.05 1.92 20.78
CA THR A 408 5.16 1.15 19.54
C THR A 408 3.82 0.52 19.22
N ASP A 409 3.51 0.29 17.97
CA ASP A 409 2.28 -0.39 17.58
C ASP A 409 2.44 -1.92 17.42
N ASN A 410 3.65 -2.42 17.50
CA ASN A 410 3.99 -3.83 17.32
C ASN A 410 3.32 -4.80 18.32
N PHE A 411 2.86 -4.30 19.47
CA PHE A 411 2.19 -5.11 20.49
C PHE A 411 0.67 -4.98 20.48
N ASN A 412 0.08 -4.20 19.58
CA ASN A 412 -1.36 -3.91 19.56
C ASN A 412 -2.26 -5.12 19.25
N SER A 413 -1.71 -6.18 18.69
CA SER A 413 -2.43 -7.43 18.38
C SER A 413 -1.92 -8.64 19.16
N ILE A 414 -0.77 -8.49 19.81
CA ILE A 414 -0.06 -9.56 20.53
C ILE A 414 0.37 -8.98 21.89
N TYR A 415 0.32 -9.79 22.97
CA TYR A 415 0.81 -9.43 24.31
C TYR A 415 0.11 -8.24 24.98
N THR A 416 -1.06 -7.81 24.50
CA THR A 416 -1.76 -6.62 25.03
C THR A 416 -2.08 -6.74 26.51
N ASP A 417 -2.56 -7.90 26.98
CA ASP A 417 -2.84 -8.14 28.41
C ASP A 417 -1.57 -8.07 29.26
N TYR A 418 -0.44 -8.56 28.73
CA TYR A 418 0.86 -8.44 29.40
C TYR A 418 1.27 -7.00 29.54
N MET A 419 1.14 -6.18 28.49
CA MET A 419 1.48 -4.75 28.47
C MET A 419 0.56 -3.94 29.37
N HIS A 420 -0.77 -4.20 29.34
CA HIS A 420 -1.76 -3.50 30.16
C HIS A 420 -1.40 -3.46 31.66
N ASN A 421 -0.94 -4.57 32.19
CA ASN A 421 -0.63 -4.67 33.61
C ASN A 421 0.77 -4.12 33.98
N ARG A 422 1.59 -3.72 33.03
CA ARG A 422 3.01 -3.38 33.25
C ARG A 422 3.40 -2.00 32.73
N THR A 423 2.51 -1.32 32.02
CA THR A 423 2.78 -0.03 31.40
C THR A 423 1.69 0.98 31.68
N ILE A 424 2.03 2.28 31.58
CA ILE A 424 1.07 3.38 31.80
C ILE A 424 0.20 3.66 30.59
N ASN A 425 0.61 3.23 29.40
CA ASN A 425 0.03 3.64 28.12
C ASN A 425 -0.67 2.51 27.35
N TYR A 426 -1.07 1.42 28.03
CA TYR A 426 -1.93 0.37 27.49
C TYR A 426 -3.22 0.23 28.31
N PRO A 427 -4.08 1.25 28.34
CA PRO A 427 -5.31 1.21 29.13
C PRO A 427 -6.37 0.32 28.47
N GLU A 428 -7.31 -0.21 29.27
CA GLU A 428 -8.57 -0.75 28.73
C GLU A 428 -9.43 0.42 28.22
N LEU A 429 -9.43 0.66 26.93
CA LEU A 429 -10.28 1.69 26.35
C LEU A 429 -11.64 1.11 25.96
N ARG A 430 -12.69 1.60 26.59
CA ARG A 430 -14.07 1.32 26.21
C ARG A 430 -14.57 2.42 25.27
N GLY A 431 -14.53 2.15 23.97
CA GLY A 431 -15.00 3.08 22.94
C GLY A 431 -13.90 3.49 21.96
N ARG A 432 -14.30 4.05 20.83
CA ARG A 432 -13.37 4.53 19.80
C ARG A 432 -12.47 5.61 20.36
N GLY A 433 -11.18 5.38 20.26
CA GLY A 433 -10.21 6.47 20.28
C GLY A 433 -10.56 7.50 19.21
N SER A 434 -10.17 8.75 19.39
CA SER A 434 -10.57 9.88 18.56
C SER A 434 -10.53 9.54 17.07
N GLU A 435 -11.60 9.90 16.38
CA GLU A 435 -11.74 9.67 14.96
C GLU A 435 -10.61 10.37 14.20
N ASN A 436 -9.70 9.59 13.68
CA ASN A 436 -8.75 10.05 12.68
C ASN A 436 -9.53 10.63 11.50
N GLN A 437 -9.47 11.93 11.28
CA GLN A 437 -10.23 12.57 10.20
C GLN A 437 -9.50 12.39 8.87
N LEU A 438 -10.20 11.80 7.89
CA LEU A 438 -9.66 11.58 6.56
C LEU A 438 -9.31 12.92 5.86
N ASN A 439 -8.08 13.03 5.36
CA ASN A 439 -7.69 14.07 4.41
C ASN A 439 -8.15 13.66 3.01
N VAL A 440 -9.34 14.07 2.61
CA VAL A 440 -9.97 13.67 1.35
C VAL A 440 -9.07 13.93 0.13
N LEU A 441 -8.38 15.08 0.07
CA LEU A 441 -7.50 15.40 -1.06
C LEU A 441 -6.22 14.55 -1.03
N GLY A 442 -5.66 14.32 0.14
CA GLY A 442 -4.53 13.41 0.32
C GLY A 442 -4.90 11.99 -0.09
N ALA A 443 -6.05 11.49 0.39
CA ALA A 443 -6.57 10.17 0.05
C ALA A 443 -6.78 10.02 -1.47
N LEU A 444 -7.44 10.97 -2.13
CA LEU A 444 -7.64 10.93 -3.59
C LEU A 444 -6.30 10.92 -4.34
N ARG A 445 -5.33 11.74 -3.91
CA ARG A 445 -4.01 11.79 -4.55
C ARG A 445 -3.31 10.43 -4.48
N ILE A 446 -3.30 9.80 -3.31
CA ILE A 446 -2.67 8.49 -3.10
C ILE A 446 -3.44 7.39 -3.84
N LEU A 447 -4.76 7.34 -3.71
CA LEU A 447 -5.59 6.35 -4.40
C LEU A 447 -5.45 6.43 -5.93
N TYR A 448 -5.29 7.62 -6.49
CA TYR A 448 -5.02 7.76 -7.92
C TYR A 448 -3.58 7.38 -8.30
N LYS A 449 -2.59 7.69 -7.46
CA LYS A 449 -1.21 7.21 -7.65
C LYS A 449 -1.19 5.67 -7.71
N THR A 450 -1.85 5.00 -6.78
CA THR A 450 -1.94 3.54 -6.71
C THR A 450 -2.75 2.96 -7.86
N ALA A 451 -3.85 3.61 -8.28
CA ALA A 451 -4.64 3.22 -9.45
C ALA A 451 -3.78 3.27 -10.73
N PHE A 452 -2.99 4.33 -10.92
CA PHE A 452 -2.07 4.42 -12.05
C PHE A 452 -0.97 3.35 -11.97
N CYS A 453 -0.42 3.07 -10.79
CA CYS A 453 0.54 1.97 -10.62
C CYS A 453 -0.07 0.63 -11.05
N ARG A 454 -1.33 0.35 -10.67
CA ARG A 454 -2.01 -0.89 -11.00
C ARG A 454 -2.38 -0.99 -12.48
N ASP A 455 -3.01 0.04 -13.04
CA ASP A 455 -3.74 -0.01 -14.31
C ASP A 455 -2.90 0.42 -15.52
N MET A 456 -1.69 0.97 -15.32
CA MET A 456 -0.81 1.42 -16.40
C MET A 456 0.27 0.38 -16.73
N PRO A 457 0.90 0.46 -17.94
CA PRO A 457 1.91 -0.50 -18.34
C PRO A 457 3.13 -0.49 -17.40
N TRP A 458 3.77 -1.64 -17.24
CA TRP A 458 4.88 -1.84 -16.31
C TRP A 458 6.03 -0.81 -16.46
N VAL A 459 6.29 -0.33 -17.66
CA VAL A 459 7.34 0.66 -17.93
C VAL A 459 7.19 1.97 -17.17
N ILE A 460 5.97 2.32 -16.75
CA ILE A 460 5.72 3.56 -15.99
C ILE A 460 5.38 3.31 -14.52
N LYS A 461 5.25 2.04 -14.08
CA LYS A 461 4.94 1.68 -12.70
C LYS A 461 5.95 2.24 -11.68
N PRO A 462 7.27 2.28 -11.93
CA PRO A 462 8.22 2.84 -10.98
C PRO A 462 7.89 4.27 -10.54
N ARG A 463 7.34 5.07 -11.47
CA ARG A 463 6.96 6.46 -11.16
C ARG A 463 5.71 6.58 -10.28
N PHE A 464 4.90 5.53 -10.21
CA PHE A 464 3.66 5.49 -9.43
C PHE A 464 3.71 4.45 -8.30
N TRP A 465 4.89 3.92 -8.02
CA TRP A 465 5.07 2.97 -6.93
C TRP A 465 4.74 3.61 -5.58
N TYR A 466 4.27 2.82 -4.66
CA TYR A 466 3.83 3.24 -3.34
C TYR A 466 4.16 2.15 -2.33
N TYR A 467 4.19 2.52 -1.06
CA TYR A 467 4.32 1.61 0.07
C TYR A 467 3.06 1.69 0.92
N THR A 468 2.76 0.64 1.67
CA THR A 468 1.52 0.53 2.44
C THR A 468 1.43 1.62 3.51
N GLU A 469 2.55 1.94 4.14
CA GLU A 469 2.70 2.98 5.16
C GLU A 469 2.34 4.37 4.62
N ASP A 470 2.72 4.67 3.37
CA ASP A 470 2.36 5.90 2.65
C ASP A 470 0.83 6.12 2.58
N LEU A 471 0.06 5.02 2.52
CA LEU A 471 -1.39 5.09 2.39
C LEU A 471 -2.03 5.72 3.64
N ASN A 472 -1.64 5.30 4.82
CA ASN A 472 -2.23 5.78 6.06
C ASN A 472 -1.72 7.18 6.45
N MET A 473 -0.42 7.42 6.41
CA MET A 473 0.18 8.69 6.84
C MET A 473 -0.27 9.91 6.01
N ARG A 474 -0.32 9.78 4.68
CA ARG A 474 -0.72 10.91 3.80
C ARG A 474 -2.24 11.10 3.68
N MET A 475 -3.01 10.09 4.08
CA MET A 475 -4.46 10.12 3.97
C MET A 475 -5.16 10.73 5.20
N MET A 476 -4.44 10.88 6.31
CA MET A 476 -5.02 11.40 7.55
C MET A 476 -4.90 12.92 7.64
N ARG A 477 -5.85 13.58 8.32
CA ARG A 477 -5.80 15.04 8.53
C ARG A 477 -4.69 15.42 9.50
N LYS A 478 -4.05 16.57 9.25
CA LYS A 478 -3.23 17.23 10.24
C LYS A 478 -4.08 17.53 11.47
N PHE A 479 -3.57 17.17 12.63
CA PHE A 479 -4.16 17.44 13.92
C PHE A 479 -4.27 18.95 14.20
N THR A 480 -5.35 19.34 14.92
CA THR A 480 -5.39 20.58 15.71
C THR A 480 -5.07 20.19 17.15
N TYR A 481 -3.97 20.69 17.69
CA TYR A 481 -3.37 20.26 18.96
C TYR A 481 -4.16 20.69 20.22
N ASP A 482 -5.10 21.61 20.12
CA ASP A 482 -5.64 22.33 21.27
C ASP A 482 -6.67 21.55 22.14
N GLU A 483 -7.10 20.35 21.73
CA GLU A 483 -8.13 19.57 22.47
C GLU A 483 -7.86 18.04 22.49
N VAL A 484 -6.59 17.61 22.41
CA VAL A 484 -6.30 16.18 22.29
C VAL A 484 -6.00 15.54 23.64
N ASP A 485 -6.89 14.65 24.09
CA ASP A 485 -6.62 13.76 25.21
C ASP A 485 -5.66 12.63 24.76
N MET A 486 -4.37 12.79 25.11
CA MET A 486 -3.33 11.84 24.77
C MET A 486 -3.60 10.43 25.31
N SER A 487 -4.31 10.30 26.43
CA SER A 487 -4.61 9.01 27.07
C SER A 487 -5.56 8.13 26.24
N SER A 488 -6.31 8.75 25.33
CA SER A 488 -7.26 8.06 24.43
C SER A 488 -6.75 7.93 23.00
N GLN A 489 -5.62 8.58 22.65
CA GLN A 489 -5.05 8.56 21.31
C GLN A 489 -4.13 7.36 21.12
N ARG A 490 -4.39 6.54 20.09
CA ARG A 490 -3.48 5.46 19.70
C ARG A 490 -2.12 6.03 19.30
N TYR A 491 -1.07 5.38 19.76
CA TYR A 491 0.28 5.62 19.26
C TYR A 491 0.42 4.97 17.88
N ASN A 492 0.95 5.70 16.94
CA ASN A 492 1.38 5.22 15.64
C ASN A 492 2.79 5.77 15.38
N GLU A 493 3.59 4.99 14.69
CA GLU A 493 4.94 5.36 14.29
C GLU A 493 4.88 6.39 13.15
N ASP A 494 4.88 7.69 13.53
CA ASP A 494 4.79 8.83 12.62
C ASP A 494 5.77 9.91 13.10
N ASP A 495 6.94 9.96 12.49
CA ASP A 495 8.05 10.84 12.84
C ASP A 495 7.66 12.32 12.74
N LEU A 496 6.93 12.70 11.70
CA LEU A 496 6.49 14.08 11.52
C LEU A 496 5.52 14.51 12.62
N LYS A 497 4.57 13.65 12.94
CA LYS A 497 3.59 13.91 14.00
C LYS A 497 4.28 13.97 15.36
N TYR A 498 5.14 13.01 15.66
CA TYR A 498 5.91 12.99 16.90
C TYR A 498 6.71 14.30 17.08
N TYR A 499 7.45 14.70 16.04
CA TYR A 499 8.22 15.94 16.07
C TYR A 499 7.36 17.18 16.29
N GLN A 500 6.26 17.31 15.55
CA GLN A 500 5.33 18.44 15.67
C GLN A 500 4.74 18.55 17.07
N GLU A 501 4.41 17.43 17.69
CA GLU A 501 3.87 17.37 19.04
C GLU A 501 4.94 17.66 20.09
N LEU A 502 6.14 17.13 19.95
CA LEU A 502 7.27 17.49 20.80
C LEU A 502 7.57 18.99 20.74
N GLN A 503 7.49 19.60 19.57
CA GLN A 503 7.66 21.06 19.42
C GLN A 503 6.51 21.86 20.03
N HIS A 504 5.31 21.30 20.02
CA HIS A 504 4.13 22.00 20.54
C HIS A 504 4.01 21.89 22.06
N TYR A 505 4.14 20.67 22.60
CA TYR A 505 3.94 20.41 24.03
C TYR A 505 5.23 20.55 24.84
N GLY A 506 6.38 20.28 24.23
CA GLY A 506 7.64 20.09 24.95
C GLY A 506 7.62 18.88 25.85
N LEU A 507 8.70 18.66 26.60
CA LEU A 507 8.72 17.70 27.70
C LEU A 507 8.17 18.36 28.96
N SER A 508 7.40 17.59 29.75
CA SER A 508 6.84 18.00 31.03
C SER A 508 7.28 17.04 32.14
N VAL A 509 7.50 17.61 33.34
CA VAL A 509 7.90 16.82 34.51
C VAL A 509 6.66 16.27 35.21
N HIS A 510 6.58 14.93 35.27
CA HIS A 510 5.56 14.19 35.96
C HIS A 510 6.21 13.06 36.78
N ASP A 511 6.08 13.10 38.06
CA ASP A 511 6.59 12.06 38.96
C ASP A 511 5.49 11.04 39.26
N GLU A 512 5.21 10.18 38.27
CA GLU A 512 4.20 9.11 38.37
C GLU A 512 4.60 8.06 39.40
N ASN A 513 5.90 7.85 39.56
CA ASN A 513 6.49 6.91 40.51
C ASN A 513 7.61 7.58 41.33
N ASP A 514 7.91 6.97 42.45
CA ASP A 514 8.95 7.51 43.39
C ASP A 514 10.38 7.42 42.89
N THR A 515 10.68 6.60 41.86
CA THR A 515 12.04 6.34 41.40
C THR A 515 12.41 7.02 40.10
N GLY A 516 11.58 6.92 39.07
CA GLY A 516 11.89 7.51 37.78
C GLY A 516 10.96 7.04 36.64
N SER A 517 11.35 7.35 35.39
CA SER A 517 10.61 6.95 34.22
C SER A 517 11.43 6.13 33.24
N PHE A 518 10.80 5.15 32.62
CA PHE A 518 11.32 4.42 31.47
C PHE A 518 10.42 4.68 30.24
N ARG A 519 11.00 5.15 29.16
CA ARG A 519 10.30 5.44 27.92
C ARG A 519 10.98 4.73 26.76
N PHE A 520 10.26 3.83 26.11
CA PHE A 520 10.67 3.14 24.89
C PHE A 520 9.86 3.72 23.74
N ILE A 521 10.53 4.36 22.78
CA ILE A 521 9.89 5.16 21.73
C ILE A 521 10.36 4.64 20.38
N HIS A 522 9.45 3.99 19.66
CA HIS A 522 9.69 3.47 18.33
C HIS A 522 9.23 4.49 17.28
N LEU A 523 10.11 4.82 16.34
CA LEU A 523 9.93 5.79 15.27
C LEU A 523 10.26 5.15 13.93
N MET A 524 9.72 5.68 12.83
CA MET A 524 9.96 5.18 11.46
C MET A 524 11.44 5.22 11.04
N GLY A 525 12.21 6.17 11.56
CA GLY A 525 13.65 6.20 11.36
C GLY A 525 14.09 6.16 9.89
N SER A 526 14.90 5.15 9.56
CA SER A 526 15.42 4.89 8.21
C SER A 526 14.54 3.96 7.37
N HIS A 527 13.38 3.54 7.90
CA HIS A 527 12.47 2.62 7.19
C HIS A 527 11.80 3.32 5.98
N GLY A 528 11.73 2.62 4.85
CA GLY A 528 10.92 3.08 3.71
C GLY A 528 9.42 3.00 3.99
N PRO A 529 8.59 3.85 3.39
CA PRO A 529 8.90 4.78 2.30
C PRO A 529 9.60 6.05 2.77
N PHE A 530 10.59 6.51 2.00
CA PHE A 530 11.31 7.74 2.30
C PHE A 530 10.49 8.95 1.86
N ILE A 531 9.65 9.45 2.76
CA ILE A 531 8.66 10.50 2.48
C ILE A 531 8.95 11.83 3.18
N LEU A 532 9.95 11.86 4.05
CA LEU A 532 10.37 13.04 4.79
C LEU A 532 11.80 13.41 4.41
N ASN A 533 12.09 14.72 4.44
CA ASN A 533 13.45 15.21 4.32
C ASN A 533 14.07 15.45 5.72
N ARG A 534 15.34 15.87 5.77
CA ARG A 534 16.07 16.23 7.01
C ARG A 534 15.39 17.28 7.88
N ASN A 535 14.42 18.04 7.34
CA ASN A 535 13.64 19.02 8.09
C ASN A 535 12.34 18.45 8.66
N LEU A 536 12.06 17.14 8.43
CA LEU A 536 10.80 16.49 8.75
C LEU A 536 9.64 17.14 7.98
N GLU A 537 9.84 17.40 6.70
CA GLU A 537 8.83 17.92 5.80
C GLU A 537 8.65 16.97 4.62
N HIS A 538 7.44 16.89 4.08
CA HIS A 538 7.21 16.25 2.79
C HIS A 538 7.84 17.09 1.69
N PRO A 539 8.93 16.64 1.05
CA PRO A 539 9.66 17.48 0.12
C PRO A 539 8.86 17.75 -1.15
N LYS A 540 9.08 18.92 -1.74
CA LYS A 540 8.52 19.27 -3.05
C LYS A 540 9.38 18.72 -4.19
N ASP A 541 10.66 18.58 -3.95
CA ASP A 541 11.63 17.99 -4.87
C ASP A 541 11.76 16.48 -4.58
N PRO A 542 11.41 15.60 -5.53
CA PRO A 542 11.57 14.16 -5.35
C PRO A 542 13.00 13.69 -5.07
N SER A 543 14.02 14.48 -5.37
CA SER A 543 15.42 14.15 -5.06
C SER A 543 15.72 14.17 -3.55
N GLU A 544 14.87 14.82 -2.76
CA GLU A 544 14.95 14.84 -1.30
C GLU A 544 14.15 13.68 -0.66
N GLU A 545 13.43 12.88 -1.44
CA GLU A 545 12.75 11.65 -0.97
C GLU A 545 13.74 10.47 -1.03
N ASN A 546 14.63 10.39 -0.07
CA ASN A 546 15.62 9.31 0.02
C ASN A 546 15.98 8.98 1.48
N GLU A 547 16.61 7.82 1.66
CA GLU A 547 17.00 7.28 2.96
C GLU A 547 17.87 8.25 3.77
N ILE A 548 18.84 8.91 3.14
CA ILE A 548 19.77 9.83 3.81
C ILE A 548 19.02 11.01 4.44
N GLU A 549 18.17 11.66 3.66
CA GLU A 549 17.41 12.81 4.13
C GLU A 549 16.42 12.45 5.23
N GLN A 550 15.72 11.31 5.10
CA GLN A 550 14.78 10.86 6.12
C GLN A 550 15.49 10.47 7.42
N THR A 551 16.60 9.76 7.34
CA THR A 551 17.40 9.40 8.53
C THR A 551 17.89 10.64 9.26
N ARG A 552 18.39 11.65 8.55
CA ARG A 552 18.76 12.94 9.16
C ARG A 552 17.57 13.63 9.83
N GLY A 553 16.37 13.49 9.28
CA GLY A 553 15.12 13.93 9.91
C GLY A 553 14.82 13.18 11.22
N ALA A 554 15.00 11.87 11.25
CA ALA A 554 14.81 11.07 12.46
C ALA A 554 15.78 11.49 13.58
N TRP A 555 17.05 11.74 13.25
CA TRP A 555 18.03 12.27 14.22
C TRP A 555 17.65 13.65 14.74
N LYS A 556 17.02 14.49 13.96
CA LYS A 556 16.50 15.79 14.41
C LYS A 556 15.42 15.64 15.51
N ILE A 557 14.67 14.54 15.52
CA ILE A 557 13.72 14.24 16.60
C ILE A 557 14.49 13.98 17.91
N VAL A 558 15.53 13.15 17.85
CA VAL A 558 16.39 12.86 19.01
C VAL A 558 17.02 14.14 19.54
N ASP A 559 17.56 14.98 18.66
CA ASP A 559 18.12 16.28 19.01
C ASP A 559 17.10 17.18 19.72
N ALA A 560 15.88 17.28 19.19
CA ALA A 560 14.82 18.09 19.80
C ALA A 560 14.46 17.58 21.21
N TYR A 561 14.44 16.25 21.41
CA TYR A 561 14.19 15.65 22.72
C TYR A 561 15.35 15.94 23.70
N ILE A 562 16.58 15.86 23.24
CA ILE A 562 17.78 16.22 24.04
C ILE A 562 17.73 17.68 24.47
N GLU A 563 17.37 18.59 23.56
CA GLU A 563 17.26 20.02 23.88
C GLU A 563 16.16 20.30 24.93
N GLU A 564 15.05 19.58 24.86
CA GLU A 564 14.01 19.65 25.87
C GLU A 564 14.49 19.14 27.24
N LEU A 565 15.25 18.04 27.30
CA LEU A 565 15.88 17.56 28.54
C LEU A 565 16.86 18.58 29.12
N LYS A 566 17.66 19.25 28.28
CA LYS A 566 18.58 20.32 28.68
C LYS A 566 17.80 21.52 29.20
N ARG A 567 16.71 21.91 28.53
CA ARG A 567 15.81 23.01 28.96
C ARG A 567 15.24 22.74 30.37
N LEU A 568 14.94 21.48 30.68
CA LEU A 568 14.43 21.08 31.99
C LEU A 568 15.54 20.84 33.04
N GLY A 569 16.82 20.86 32.64
CA GLY A 569 17.96 20.54 33.53
C GLY A 569 18.03 19.07 33.92
N LEU A 570 17.52 18.18 33.06
CA LEU A 570 17.43 16.74 33.31
C LEU A 570 18.41 15.92 32.45
N TYR A 571 19.14 16.56 31.53
CA TYR A 571 19.99 15.86 30.57
C TYR A 571 21.05 15.00 31.25
N GLU A 572 21.75 15.52 32.24
CA GLU A 572 22.80 14.80 32.98
C GLU A 572 22.24 13.60 33.76
N ASN A 573 20.97 13.68 34.22
CA ASN A 573 20.32 12.63 34.99
C ASN A 573 19.48 11.66 34.13
N THR A 574 19.56 11.78 32.82
CA THR A 574 18.85 10.92 31.89
C THR A 574 19.84 9.97 31.19
N SER A 575 19.58 8.67 31.28
CA SER A 575 20.19 7.66 30.41
C SER A 575 19.46 7.61 29.09
N ILE A 576 20.18 7.72 27.98
CA ILE A 576 19.59 7.71 26.64
C ILE A 576 20.26 6.64 25.80
N ILE A 577 19.46 5.77 25.20
CA ILE A 577 19.89 4.81 24.20
C ILE A 577 19.19 5.15 22.90
N VAL A 578 19.93 5.24 21.80
CA VAL A 578 19.37 5.32 20.46
C VAL A 578 19.82 4.07 19.71
N THR A 579 18.85 3.29 19.22
CA THR A 579 19.13 2.05 18.49
C THR A 579 18.13 1.91 17.32
N ALA A 580 18.22 0.81 16.59
CA ALA A 580 17.19 0.36 15.66
C ALA A 580 16.65 -0.99 16.11
N ASP A 581 15.52 -1.39 15.59
CA ASP A 581 14.95 -2.73 15.79
C ASP A 581 15.74 -3.82 15.05
N HIS A 582 16.26 -3.48 13.86
CA HIS A 582 17.20 -4.26 13.05
C HIS A 582 18.04 -3.33 12.17
N GLY A 583 19.05 -3.88 11.50
CA GLY A 583 19.81 -3.17 10.47
C GLY A 583 19.13 -3.24 9.11
N ARG A 584 19.89 -2.99 8.04
CA ARG A 584 19.40 -3.11 6.67
C ARG A 584 18.81 -4.48 6.41
N TRP A 585 17.71 -4.50 5.71
CA TRP A 585 17.08 -5.72 5.27
C TRP A 585 17.07 -5.79 3.73
N TYR A 586 17.90 -6.66 3.20
CA TYR A 586 17.95 -6.91 1.77
C TYR A 586 17.23 -8.21 1.46
N LEU A 587 16.09 -8.12 0.78
CA LEU A 587 15.44 -9.29 0.18
C LEU A 587 16.25 -9.73 -1.04
N THR A 588 17.34 -10.44 -0.82
CA THR A 588 17.89 -11.30 -1.86
C THR A 588 17.23 -12.67 -1.74
N PRO A 589 16.73 -13.26 -2.84
CA PRO A 589 15.89 -14.45 -2.76
C PRO A 589 16.54 -15.69 -2.14
N ASN A 590 17.86 -15.74 -1.95
CA ASN A 590 18.54 -16.97 -1.58
C ASN A 590 19.62 -16.88 -0.52
N ASP A 591 20.29 -15.77 -0.28
CA ASP A 591 21.36 -15.65 0.73
C ASP A 591 21.59 -14.21 1.16
N ILE A 592 21.84 -14.00 2.48
CA ILE A 592 22.38 -12.74 2.97
C ILE A 592 23.81 -12.63 2.46
N THR A 593 24.10 -11.54 1.79
CA THR A 593 25.42 -11.22 1.25
C THR A 593 26.09 -10.03 1.91
N GLU A 594 25.37 -9.35 2.80
CA GLU A 594 25.79 -8.12 3.46
C GLU A 594 25.38 -8.13 4.95
N THR A 595 26.04 -7.31 5.74
CA THR A 595 25.76 -7.18 7.18
C THR A 595 24.43 -6.47 7.41
N SER A 596 23.70 -6.88 8.46
CA SER A 596 22.52 -6.19 9.00
C SER A 596 22.79 -5.89 10.48
N ALA A 597 23.30 -4.71 10.75
CA ALA A 597 23.77 -4.32 12.08
C ALA A 597 23.09 -3.03 12.55
N PRO A 598 22.13 -3.10 13.51
CA PRO A 598 21.47 -1.90 14.02
C PRO A 598 22.47 -0.99 14.72
N ALA A 599 22.34 0.32 14.54
CA ALA A 599 23.14 1.28 15.26
C ALA A 599 22.82 1.26 16.77
N ILE A 600 23.82 1.42 17.63
CA ILE A 600 23.65 1.53 19.09
C ILE A 600 24.46 2.72 19.59
N PHE A 601 23.76 3.69 20.17
CA PHE A 601 24.32 4.85 20.85
C PHE A 601 23.87 4.83 22.31
N TYR A 602 24.76 5.16 23.20
CA TYR A 602 24.46 5.20 24.63
C TYR A 602 25.04 6.42 25.32
N LYS A 603 24.23 7.08 26.13
CA LYS A 603 24.62 8.14 27.05
C LYS A 603 24.20 7.76 28.48
N PRO A 604 25.13 7.60 29.40
CA PRO A 604 24.80 7.27 30.79
C PRO A 604 24.17 8.44 31.56
N ALA A 605 23.32 8.13 32.53
CA ALA A 605 22.89 9.08 33.54
C ALA A 605 23.98 9.36 34.55
N GLY A 606 23.92 10.51 35.25
CA GLY A 606 24.84 10.88 36.31
C GLY A 606 26.22 11.32 35.84
N GLN A 607 26.36 11.67 34.54
CA GLN A 607 27.58 12.31 34.04
C GLN A 607 27.79 13.67 34.68
N SER A 608 29.07 14.05 34.88
CA SER A 608 29.36 15.45 35.20
C SER A 608 28.99 16.35 34.00
N ALA A 609 28.75 17.62 34.25
CA ALA A 609 28.44 18.57 33.17
C ALA A 609 29.55 18.62 32.11
N GLU A 610 30.81 18.48 32.51
CA GLU A 610 31.95 18.41 31.59
C GLU A 610 31.93 17.14 30.72
N ALA A 611 31.58 15.98 31.30
CA ALA A 611 31.50 14.72 30.58
C ALA A 611 30.28 14.73 29.62
N ALA A 612 29.14 15.23 30.05
CA ALA A 612 27.94 15.38 29.23
C ALA A 612 28.11 16.38 28.07
N ALA A 613 29.07 17.28 28.15
CA ALA A 613 29.39 18.25 27.11
C ALA A 613 30.46 17.75 26.11
N GLN A 614 31.08 16.59 26.35
CA GLN A 614 32.08 16.05 25.42
C GLN A 614 31.43 15.60 24.11
N PRO A 615 32.10 15.80 22.97
CA PRO A 615 31.65 15.24 21.70
C PRO A 615 31.45 13.73 21.80
N MET A 616 30.52 13.20 21.00
CA MET A 616 30.28 11.77 20.88
C MET A 616 31.59 10.98 20.65
N GLN A 617 31.77 9.93 21.40
CA GLN A 617 32.87 8.97 21.25
C GLN A 617 32.43 7.81 20.36
N VAL A 618 33.40 7.15 19.72
CA VAL A 618 33.17 5.94 18.92
C VAL A 618 33.89 4.77 19.59
N SER A 619 33.21 3.64 19.77
CA SER A 619 33.77 2.41 20.31
C SER A 619 33.55 1.25 19.34
N ASP A 620 34.57 0.39 19.20
CA ASP A 620 34.53 -0.85 18.44
C ASP A 620 34.24 -2.07 19.35
N ALA A 621 33.88 -1.84 20.62
CA ALA A 621 33.48 -2.90 21.53
C ALA A 621 32.32 -3.71 20.97
N PRO A 622 32.41 -5.07 20.98
CA PRO A 622 31.36 -5.94 20.46
C PRO A 622 30.15 -5.92 21.38
N VAL A 623 29.05 -5.33 20.92
CA VAL A 623 27.78 -5.20 21.66
C VAL A 623 26.63 -5.87 20.92
N TRP A 624 25.54 -6.13 21.65
CA TRP A 624 24.38 -6.85 21.16
C TRP A 624 23.08 -6.21 21.65
N HIS A 625 21.96 -6.37 20.95
CA HIS A 625 20.66 -5.87 21.37
C HIS A 625 20.27 -6.27 22.81
N TYR A 626 20.53 -7.51 23.19
CA TYR A 626 20.23 -7.97 24.55
C TYR A 626 21.07 -7.26 25.64
N ASP A 627 22.20 -6.66 25.28
CA ASP A 627 23.02 -5.85 26.20
C ASP A 627 22.31 -4.54 26.55
N ILE A 628 21.42 -4.05 25.70
CA ILE A 628 20.58 -2.87 25.97
C ILE A 628 19.67 -3.13 27.17
N LEU A 629 19.03 -4.30 27.27
CA LEU A 629 18.17 -4.64 28.38
C LEU A 629 18.93 -4.65 29.68
N ALA A 630 20.11 -5.28 29.68
CA ALA A 630 21.01 -5.31 30.84
C ALA A 630 21.48 -3.90 31.24
N GLN A 631 21.79 -3.05 30.22
CA GLN A 631 22.25 -1.68 30.49
C GLN A 631 21.15 -0.81 31.09
N THR A 632 19.93 -0.87 30.56
CA THR A 632 18.82 -0.09 31.11
C THR A 632 18.52 -0.46 32.56
N LEU A 633 18.51 -1.75 32.89
CA LEU A 633 18.34 -2.21 34.28
C LEU A 633 19.49 -1.77 35.18
N LYS A 634 20.73 -1.83 34.71
CA LYS A 634 21.90 -1.31 35.44
C LYS A 634 21.73 0.19 35.73
N ASP A 635 21.32 0.97 34.76
CA ASP A 635 21.08 2.41 34.92
C ASP A 635 19.95 2.69 35.92
N MET A 636 18.95 1.83 35.98
CA MET A 636 17.87 1.90 36.96
C MET A 636 18.27 1.48 38.36
N GLY A 637 19.48 0.91 38.55
CA GLY A 637 20.00 0.49 39.82
C GLY A 637 19.70 -0.96 40.18
N ALA A 638 19.51 -1.83 39.21
CA ALA A 638 19.36 -3.26 39.41
C ALA A 638 20.57 -3.86 40.12
N ASP A 639 20.31 -4.75 41.03
CA ASP A 639 21.38 -5.46 41.78
C ASP A 639 22.03 -6.56 40.92
N PRO A 640 23.21 -7.08 41.30
CA PRO A 640 23.90 -8.12 40.55
C PRO A 640 23.08 -9.42 40.38
N GLN A 641 22.17 -9.75 41.31
CA GLN A 641 21.33 -10.93 41.22
C GLN A 641 20.28 -10.76 40.11
N MET A 642 19.68 -9.59 40.03
CA MET A 642 18.74 -9.25 38.95
C MET A 642 19.46 -9.26 37.62
N LEU A 643 20.62 -8.59 37.49
CA LEU A 643 21.39 -8.51 36.26
C LEU A 643 21.91 -9.87 35.77
N SER A 644 22.12 -10.85 36.67
CA SER A 644 22.62 -12.19 36.30
C SER A 644 21.67 -12.97 35.36
N ARG A 645 20.43 -12.53 35.20
CA ARG A 645 19.44 -13.11 34.27
C ARG A 645 19.57 -12.58 32.85
N TYR A 646 20.31 -11.51 32.66
CA TYR A 646 20.49 -10.80 31.41
C TYR A 646 21.88 -11.01 30.84
N THR A 647 22.13 -10.52 29.65
CA THR A 647 23.47 -10.44 29.07
C THR A 647 24.32 -9.41 29.80
N THR A 648 25.53 -9.19 29.34
CA THR A 648 26.42 -8.15 29.92
C THR A 648 25.93 -6.78 29.47
N PRO A 649 25.89 -5.76 30.35
CA PRO A 649 25.59 -4.38 29.92
C PRO A 649 26.59 -3.87 28.87
N LEU A 650 26.21 -2.78 28.16
CA LEU A 650 27.08 -2.09 27.21
C LEU A 650 28.39 -1.68 27.92
N ASP A 651 29.53 -2.12 27.40
CA ASP A 651 30.85 -1.90 28.05
C ASP A 651 31.94 -1.68 27.01
N GLU A 652 32.60 -0.53 27.08
CA GLU A 652 33.70 -0.16 26.19
C GLU A 652 34.97 -0.98 26.48
N SER A 653 35.12 -1.59 27.68
CA SER A 653 36.27 -2.43 28.03
C SER A 653 36.40 -3.69 27.18
N TYR A 654 35.32 -4.07 26.44
CA TYR A 654 35.36 -5.17 25.46
C TYR A 654 36.04 -4.79 24.14
N GLU A 655 36.48 -3.56 23.96
CA GLU A 655 37.16 -3.15 22.74
C GLU A 655 38.41 -4.01 22.48
N GLY A 656 38.48 -4.57 21.27
CA GLY A 656 39.54 -5.52 20.90
C GLY A 656 39.28 -6.97 21.32
N GLU A 657 38.21 -7.27 22.04
CA GLU A 657 37.80 -8.63 22.38
C GLU A 657 36.87 -9.21 21.30
N THR A 658 36.85 -10.55 21.22
CA THR A 658 35.86 -11.28 20.44
C THR A 658 34.88 -11.94 21.40
N ARG A 659 33.57 -11.68 21.21
CA ARG A 659 32.50 -12.40 21.89
C ARG A 659 31.47 -12.85 20.88
N PRO A 660 30.94 -14.10 20.94
CA PRO A 660 29.92 -14.57 20.04
C PRO A 660 28.61 -13.81 20.29
N ARG A 661 28.02 -13.28 19.19
CA ARG A 661 26.71 -12.67 19.18
C ARG A 661 25.90 -13.36 18.10
N TYR A 662 24.59 -13.48 18.29
CA TYR A 662 23.76 -14.31 17.45
C TYR A 662 22.65 -13.45 16.81
N TYR A 663 22.45 -13.64 15.53
CA TYR A 663 21.46 -12.93 14.74
C TYR A 663 20.59 -13.93 13.99
N ILE A 664 19.28 -13.71 13.99
CA ILE A 664 18.33 -14.56 13.29
C ILE A 664 17.74 -13.79 12.12
N GLU A 665 18.04 -14.28 10.92
CA GLU A 665 17.51 -13.77 9.68
C GLU A 665 16.25 -14.52 9.29
N THR A 666 15.24 -13.78 8.84
CA THR A 666 14.02 -14.36 8.28
C THR A 666 14.07 -14.28 6.76
N ILE A 667 14.13 -15.42 6.10
CA ILE A 667 14.09 -15.54 4.64
C ILE A 667 12.68 -15.91 4.23
N THR A 668 12.05 -15.07 3.41
CA THR A 668 10.71 -15.31 2.89
C THR A 668 10.79 -15.77 1.44
N GLU A 669 10.54 -17.05 1.18
CA GLU A 669 10.18 -17.49 -0.16
C GLU A 669 8.65 -17.40 -0.32
N ASN A 670 8.18 -16.52 -1.19
CA ASN A 670 6.77 -16.45 -1.61
C ASN A 670 5.71 -16.25 -0.52
N ASN A 671 5.96 -15.48 0.54
CA ASN A 671 4.98 -15.08 1.58
C ASN A 671 4.32 -16.22 2.40
N ARG A 672 4.72 -17.46 2.29
CA ARG A 672 4.04 -18.56 2.98
C ARG A 672 4.92 -19.43 3.86
N ASP A 673 6.20 -19.55 3.55
CA ASP A 673 7.14 -20.38 4.31
C ASP A 673 8.40 -19.55 4.59
N ALA A 674 8.39 -18.79 5.69
CA ALA A 674 9.60 -18.12 6.13
C ALA A 674 10.53 -19.15 6.78
N GLU A 675 11.74 -19.23 6.30
CA GLU A 675 12.85 -19.93 6.95
C GLU A 675 13.64 -18.93 7.79
N LEU A 676 13.87 -19.25 9.07
CA LEU A 676 14.73 -18.48 9.94
C LEU A 676 16.07 -19.18 10.05
N ARG A 677 17.15 -18.43 9.85
CA ARG A 677 18.54 -18.93 9.93
C ARG A 677 19.30 -18.15 10.98
N GLU A 678 20.07 -18.86 11.79
CA GLU A 678 20.92 -18.23 12.81
C GLU A 678 22.34 -18.06 12.30
N PHE A 679 22.85 -16.86 12.48
CA PHE A 679 24.27 -16.53 12.32
C PHE A 679 24.91 -16.34 13.68
N VAL A 680 26.17 -16.74 13.79
CA VAL A 680 27.09 -16.32 14.85
C VAL A 680 28.07 -15.33 14.27
N ILE A 681 28.27 -14.23 14.96
CA ILE A 681 29.20 -13.16 14.61
C ILE A 681 30.33 -13.18 15.64
N ASN A 682 31.55 -13.48 15.18
CA ASN A 682 32.77 -13.54 16.00
C ASN A 682 33.79 -12.52 15.47
N GLY A 683 33.60 -11.24 15.76
CA GLY A 683 34.46 -10.18 15.29
C GLY A 683 33.69 -8.89 14.99
N ASP A 684 34.15 -8.13 14.02
CA ASP A 684 33.52 -6.88 13.60
C ASP A 684 32.19 -7.17 12.86
N ALA A 685 31.08 -6.70 13.40
CA ALA A 685 29.75 -6.89 12.83
C ALA A 685 29.56 -6.18 11.48
N THR A 686 30.41 -5.21 11.16
CA THR A 686 30.38 -4.50 9.87
C THR A 686 31.14 -5.25 8.77
N ASP A 687 31.87 -6.31 9.12
CA ASP A 687 32.57 -7.18 8.18
C ASP A 687 31.84 -8.53 8.06
N PHE A 688 31.19 -8.75 6.93
CA PHE A 688 30.40 -9.97 6.69
C PHE A 688 31.26 -11.25 6.75
N THR A 689 32.58 -11.18 6.61
CA THR A 689 33.48 -12.33 6.74
C THR A 689 33.53 -12.89 8.17
N THR A 690 33.10 -12.11 9.17
CA THR A 690 32.99 -12.53 10.57
C THR A 690 31.67 -13.23 10.89
N TRP A 691 30.71 -13.24 9.96
CA TRP A 691 29.40 -13.88 10.08
C TRP A 691 29.47 -15.33 9.59
N SER A 692 28.97 -16.25 10.37
CA SER A 692 28.93 -17.66 10.01
C SER A 692 27.60 -18.28 10.39
N LEU A 693 27.01 -19.09 9.49
CA LEU A 693 25.81 -19.87 9.79
C LEU A 693 26.12 -20.87 10.93
N THR A 694 25.28 -20.91 11.95
CA THR A 694 25.39 -21.91 13.04
C THR A 694 24.88 -23.29 12.61
N GLY A 695 24.07 -23.37 11.55
CA GLY A 695 23.33 -24.55 11.14
C GLY A 695 21.96 -24.69 11.84
N ASN A 696 21.63 -23.83 12.78
CA ASN A 696 20.29 -23.75 13.36
C ASN A 696 19.35 -23.05 12.37
N ASN A 697 18.22 -23.69 12.11
CA ASN A 697 17.16 -23.12 11.29
C ASN A 697 15.80 -23.50 11.85
N TRP A 698 14.81 -22.66 11.59
CA TRP A 698 13.43 -22.88 11.97
C TRP A 698 12.54 -22.59 10.76
N ARG A 699 11.40 -23.25 10.67
CA ARG A 699 10.40 -22.95 9.67
C ARG A 699 9.16 -22.42 10.34
N LEU A 700 8.63 -21.32 9.81
CA LEU A 700 7.27 -20.92 10.08
C LEU A 700 6.37 -21.92 9.33
N THR A 701 6.03 -23.01 9.96
CA THR A 701 4.92 -23.82 9.47
C THR A 701 3.65 -23.02 9.74
N SER A 702 2.90 -22.73 8.68
CA SER A 702 1.53 -22.25 8.78
C SER A 702 0.66 -23.40 9.31
N ASP A 703 0.85 -23.78 10.55
CA ASP A 703 -0.03 -24.72 11.20
C ASP A 703 -1.30 -23.97 11.60
N LYS A 704 -2.30 -24.16 10.71
CA LYS A 704 -3.77 -24.05 10.81
C LYS A 704 -4.38 -22.68 11.11
#